data_77cf6d72efc8dd2c51ee6e6bce4d40f9
#
_entry.id   77cf6d72efc8dd2c51ee6e6bce4d40f9
#
_cell.length_a   1.000
_cell.length_b   1.000
_cell.length_c   1.000
_cell.angle_alpha   90.00
_cell.angle_beta   90.00
_cell.angle_gamma   90.00
#
_symmetry.space_group_name_H-M   'P 1'
#
loop_
_entity.id
_entity.type
_entity.pdbx_description
1 polymer ?
#
loop_
_entity_poly.entity_id
_entity_poly.type
_entity_poly.pdbx_seq_one_letter_code
_entity_poly.pdbx_strand_id
1 'polypeptide(L)'
;MIKTNILALLLLATFTATAQKGDPVKTTFQSSREWRPTIDNRADAVMIYGTGGNPSDKSRKIPFEERVKSWRDRGYITHFMTGIAWGEYQDYFTGKWDGKMHLDEGQVDVKGDTIWHGHMVPYIVPTENYLKYIKEMHVKRVIDAGIDAIFMEEPEFWARAGYSESFKKEWKKYYGFDWRPQHESPENTYLSNKLKYALYLNALNEVFTYAKAYGKTKGMDVKCYVPTHSLINYSQWMIVSPEASLASLPCVDGYIAQVWTGTSREPNYFNGVAKERVFETAFLEYGAMESMTAPTGRKMFFLTDPIEDWPRDWADYKKNYQATFTAQLLYPNIADYEVMPWPERIYEGLYKTSAKSDQKEKIPRHYSTQMQVMINSLNNMPKTTSKVSGSTGISILLANSLMFQRFPTHAGYDDPQLANFYGLALPFLKRGVPVKTVHLENLAVKNALAETKVLLMSYSNMKPLSPEAHQYLADWVKNGGVLIYCATDLDPFQSVQEWWNTNGNQYQRPSDHLFEKMGLRDGMAKEGQYNYGKGTFYVLRSDPKEFVVKPSNSQKLLDLTKSLYEAKGKSGKLQFKNYFTLTRGIYDLIAVLDESVSNQPYQVKGNLIDLFDPRLPIVTSKNIQPNEQCLFVNIDRVANKQKPQVLASASRIYDEKSTGHQYSFTAKSPINTTNISRILLPGKPKSLIVDKKEVFAEANWDTKTKTYLLEFENSPEGVYVDIKW
;
A
#
# COMPACT_ATOMS: atom_id res chain seq x y z
N MET A 1 -16.80 39.83 -55.37
CA MET A 1 -16.97 38.46 -54.93
C MET A 1 -15.60 37.79 -54.94
N ILE A 2 -14.94 37.79 -53.81
CA ILE A 2 -13.61 37.19 -53.65
C ILE A 2 -13.81 35.99 -52.73
N LYS A 3 -13.55 34.80 -53.24
CA LYS A 3 -13.56 33.53 -52.48
C LYS A 3 -12.21 33.38 -51.82
N THR A 4 -12.17 33.41 -50.50
CA THR A 4 -10.98 33.12 -49.69
C THR A 4 -10.99 31.64 -49.30
N ASN A 5 -10.07 30.90 -49.87
CA ASN A 5 -9.80 29.51 -49.47
C ASN A 5 -8.93 29.52 -48.19
N ILE A 6 -9.46 28.99 -47.09
CA ILE A 6 -8.69 28.72 -45.88
C ILE A 6 -8.18 27.30 -45.97
N LEU A 7 -6.86 27.16 -46.15
CA LEU A 7 -6.13 25.90 -46.11
C LEU A 7 -5.85 25.58 -44.64
N ALA A 8 -6.52 24.57 -44.10
CA ALA A 8 -6.25 24.06 -42.76
C ALA A 8 -5.01 23.17 -42.80
N LEU A 9 -3.89 23.67 -42.26
CA LEU A 9 -2.69 22.85 -41.98
C LEU A 9 -2.95 21.96 -40.77
N LEU A 10 -3.13 20.66 -41.00
CA LEU A 10 -3.06 19.65 -39.95
C LEU A 10 -1.58 19.43 -39.59
N LEU A 11 -1.14 19.99 -38.48
CA LEU A 11 0.12 19.61 -37.83
C LEU A 11 -0.10 18.23 -37.13
N LEU A 12 0.35 17.17 -37.79
CA LEU A 12 0.59 15.89 -37.14
C LEU A 12 1.81 16.05 -36.20
N ALA A 13 1.54 16.29 -34.93
CA ALA A 13 2.56 16.12 -33.90
C ALA A 13 2.81 14.60 -33.71
N THR A 14 3.85 14.10 -34.34
CA THR A 14 4.39 12.79 -34.02
C THR A 14 4.99 12.83 -32.61
N PHE A 15 4.23 12.39 -31.62
CA PHE A 15 4.79 12.05 -30.34
C PHE A 15 5.72 10.85 -30.52
N THR A 16 7.00 11.11 -30.68
CA THR A 16 8.04 10.10 -30.42
C THR A 16 7.99 9.83 -28.91
N ALA A 17 7.38 8.71 -28.53
CA ALA A 17 7.53 8.17 -27.21
C ALA A 17 9.03 7.85 -27.03
N THR A 18 9.77 8.78 -26.46
CA THR A 18 11.06 8.45 -25.84
C THR A 18 10.73 7.47 -24.73
N ALA A 19 11.15 6.23 -24.89
CA ALA A 19 11.12 5.24 -23.82
C ALA A 19 11.80 5.90 -22.61
N GLN A 20 11.00 6.27 -21.63
CA GLN A 20 11.46 6.84 -20.37
C GLN A 20 12.41 5.79 -19.80
N LYS A 21 13.70 6.12 -19.63
CA LYS A 21 14.63 5.28 -18.87
C LYS A 21 13.93 5.04 -17.55
N GLY A 22 13.53 3.79 -17.27
CA GLY A 22 12.84 3.45 -16.04
C GLY A 22 13.66 3.96 -14.85
N ASP A 23 12.98 4.44 -13.82
CA ASP A 23 13.59 4.80 -12.54
C ASP A 23 14.45 3.61 -12.08
N PRO A 24 15.76 3.79 -11.87
CA PRO A 24 16.67 2.69 -11.53
C PRO A 24 16.39 2.10 -10.13
N VAL A 25 15.61 2.80 -9.30
CA VAL A 25 15.31 2.41 -7.92
C VAL A 25 14.18 1.39 -7.92
N LYS A 26 14.51 0.16 -7.50
CA LYS A 26 13.58 -0.93 -7.26
C LYS A 26 13.27 -1.10 -5.78
N THR A 27 14.29 -0.90 -4.93
CA THR A 27 14.16 -1.04 -3.49
C THR A 27 14.66 0.19 -2.76
N THR A 28 13.95 0.57 -1.70
CA THR A 28 14.28 1.73 -0.87
C THR A 28 13.98 1.42 0.60
N PHE A 29 14.42 2.26 1.50
CA PHE A 29 14.02 2.31 2.91
C PHE A 29 14.16 3.73 3.44
N GLN A 30 13.54 4.02 4.56
CA GLN A 30 13.64 5.34 5.20
C GLN A 30 14.51 5.30 6.45
N SER A 31 15.25 6.37 6.70
CA SER A 31 16.00 6.58 7.94
C SER A 31 16.15 8.06 8.25
N SER A 32 16.03 8.40 9.52
CA SER A 32 16.31 9.76 9.99
C SER A 32 17.78 9.96 10.39
N ARG A 33 18.59 8.91 10.27
CA ARG A 33 19.99 8.88 10.74
C ARG A 33 20.98 9.06 9.59
N GLU A 34 22.21 9.42 9.95
CA GLU A 34 23.38 9.19 9.12
C GLU A 34 23.60 7.68 8.92
N TRP A 35 24.38 7.31 7.90
CA TRP A 35 24.74 5.93 7.70
C TRP A 35 25.42 5.33 8.94
N ARG A 36 24.99 4.15 9.31
CA ARG A 36 25.57 3.31 10.36
C ARG A 36 25.66 1.86 9.90
N PRO A 37 26.70 1.14 10.35
CA PRO A 37 26.88 -0.25 9.94
C PRO A 37 25.77 -1.18 10.44
N THR A 38 25.02 -0.79 11.47
CA THR A 38 23.92 -1.56 12.07
C THR A 38 22.62 -1.46 11.28
N ILE A 39 22.46 -0.44 10.41
CA ILE A 39 21.22 -0.16 9.69
C ILE A 39 21.39 -0.20 8.16
N ASP A 40 22.48 -0.77 7.68
CA ASP A 40 22.84 -0.83 6.27
C ASP A 40 22.09 -1.96 5.54
N ASN A 41 20.83 -1.75 5.21
CA ASN A 41 19.92 -2.77 4.62
C ASN A 41 20.20 -3.11 3.15
N ARG A 42 21.16 -2.44 2.48
CA ARG A 42 21.52 -2.71 1.08
C ARG A 42 20.33 -2.69 0.11
N ALA A 43 19.47 -1.66 0.18
CA ALA A 43 18.56 -1.30 -0.87
C ALA A 43 19.24 -0.44 -1.96
N ASP A 44 18.53 -0.10 -3.04
CA ASP A 44 19.07 0.78 -4.08
C ASP A 44 19.12 2.24 -3.61
N ALA A 45 18.10 2.66 -2.85
CA ALA A 45 17.98 4.02 -2.35
C ALA A 45 17.69 4.06 -0.85
N VAL A 46 17.96 5.22 -0.25
CA VAL A 46 17.53 5.57 1.10
C VAL A 46 16.79 6.91 1.07
N MET A 47 15.63 6.97 1.71
CA MET A 47 14.86 8.19 1.94
C MET A 47 15.33 8.81 3.25
N ILE A 48 16.01 9.97 3.17
CA ILE A 48 16.46 10.74 4.34
C ILE A 48 15.26 11.49 4.90
N TYR A 49 14.88 11.15 6.14
CA TYR A 49 13.69 11.71 6.76
C TYR A 49 13.96 13.06 7.41
N GLY A 50 13.14 14.08 7.04
CA GLY A 50 13.19 15.43 7.57
C GLY A 50 14.47 16.21 7.23
N THR A 51 14.35 17.53 7.11
CA THR A 51 15.51 18.42 6.88
C THR A 51 16.01 19.10 8.15
N GLY A 52 15.12 19.25 9.13
CA GLY A 52 15.42 19.88 10.42
C GLY A 52 15.62 18.86 11.52
N GLY A 53 16.11 19.30 12.63
CA GLY A 53 16.16 18.52 13.85
C GLY A 53 15.01 18.88 14.77
N ASN A 54 14.33 17.91 15.33
CA ASN A 54 13.54 18.13 16.51
C ASN A 54 14.47 18.69 17.62
N PRO A 55 14.27 19.90 18.15
CA PRO A 55 15.13 20.45 19.18
C PRO A 55 15.22 19.59 20.46
N SER A 56 14.22 18.73 20.69
CA SER A 56 14.21 17.76 21.78
C SER A 56 14.93 16.46 21.46
N ASP A 57 15.21 16.15 20.20
CA ASP A 57 15.99 14.98 19.80
C ASP A 57 17.48 15.26 19.83
N LYS A 58 18.08 15.07 20.99
CA LYS A 58 19.55 15.23 21.21
C LYS A 58 20.39 14.28 20.32
N SER A 59 19.79 13.27 19.69
CA SER A 59 20.47 12.34 18.80
C SER A 59 20.71 12.92 17.40
N ARG A 60 19.96 13.94 16.98
CA ARG A 60 20.05 14.59 15.67
C ARG A 60 20.96 15.82 15.68
N LYS A 61 22.23 15.60 16.00
CA LYS A 61 23.24 16.67 15.94
C LYS A 61 23.78 16.90 14.51
N ILE A 62 23.51 15.97 13.59
CA ILE A 62 24.10 15.97 12.24
C ILE A 62 23.17 16.69 11.26
N PRO A 63 23.66 17.74 10.55
CA PRO A 63 22.90 18.46 9.54
C PRO A 63 22.37 17.54 8.42
N PHE A 64 21.29 17.98 7.77
CA PHE A 64 20.66 17.23 6.69
C PHE A 64 21.64 16.87 5.56
N GLU A 65 22.42 17.84 5.11
CA GLU A 65 23.38 17.68 4.02
C GLU A 65 24.49 16.66 4.37
N GLU A 66 24.92 16.62 5.63
CA GLU A 66 25.90 15.63 6.09
C GLU A 66 25.28 14.23 6.17
N ARG A 67 24.01 14.10 6.57
CA ARG A 67 23.29 12.84 6.53
C ARG A 67 23.18 12.33 5.07
N VAL A 68 22.79 13.19 4.16
CA VAL A 68 22.75 12.87 2.71
C VAL A 68 24.11 12.41 2.21
N LYS A 69 25.17 13.14 2.55
CA LYS A 69 26.55 12.79 2.15
C LYS A 69 26.97 11.43 2.71
N SER A 70 26.66 11.14 3.98
CA SER A 70 27.07 9.88 4.63
C SER A 70 26.52 8.64 3.91
N TRP A 71 25.29 8.72 3.40
CA TRP A 71 24.68 7.65 2.63
C TRP A 71 25.20 7.58 1.18
N ARG A 72 25.41 8.74 0.52
CA ARG A 72 26.01 8.79 -0.82
C ARG A 72 27.43 8.21 -0.86
N ASP A 73 28.23 8.47 0.16
CA ASP A 73 29.59 7.92 0.29
C ASP A 73 29.59 6.37 0.36
N ARG A 74 28.44 5.75 0.65
CA ARG A 74 28.23 4.29 0.69
C ARG A 74 27.59 3.73 -0.58
N GLY A 75 27.37 4.58 -1.59
CA GLY A 75 26.85 4.18 -2.89
C GLY A 75 25.32 4.13 -2.97
N TYR A 76 24.60 4.71 -1.99
CA TYR A 76 23.15 4.81 -2.06
C TYR A 76 22.70 5.97 -2.94
N ILE A 77 21.60 5.77 -3.67
CA ILE A 77 20.79 6.85 -4.20
C ILE A 77 20.06 7.47 -3.01
N THR A 78 20.11 8.80 -2.88
CA THR A 78 19.47 9.48 -1.75
C THR A 78 18.22 10.19 -2.20
N HIS A 79 17.11 9.88 -1.54
CA HIS A 79 15.82 10.53 -1.68
C HIS A 79 15.49 11.28 -0.39
N PHE A 80 14.42 12.06 -0.42
CA PHE A 80 13.91 12.78 0.75
C PHE A 80 12.51 12.36 1.11
N MET A 81 12.20 12.29 2.41
CA MET A 81 10.87 12.00 2.94
C MET A 81 10.54 12.89 4.12
N THR A 82 9.29 13.31 4.22
CA THR A 82 8.71 13.98 5.39
C THR A 82 7.18 13.91 5.33
N GLY A 83 6.50 14.06 6.47
CA GLY A 83 5.04 14.15 6.49
C GLY A 83 4.53 15.48 5.92
N ILE A 84 3.38 15.44 5.25
CA ILE A 84 2.67 16.66 4.82
C ILE A 84 1.68 17.15 5.89
N ALA A 85 1.18 16.25 6.74
CA ALA A 85 0.26 16.57 7.82
C ALA A 85 0.96 16.81 9.15
N TRP A 86 2.21 16.43 9.26
CA TRP A 86 3.07 16.52 10.44
C TRP A 86 4.54 16.37 10.02
N GLY A 87 5.48 16.64 10.90
CA GLY A 87 6.90 16.53 10.59
C GLY A 87 7.78 17.22 11.62
N GLU A 88 9.04 17.47 11.30
CA GLU A 88 9.99 18.17 12.17
C GLU A 88 9.84 19.69 12.03
N TYR A 89 8.65 20.22 12.34
CA TYR A 89 8.24 21.61 12.05
C TYR A 89 8.10 22.47 13.29
N GLN A 90 8.87 22.16 14.37
CA GLN A 90 8.86 22.97 15.61
C GLN A 90 9.23 24.44 15.39
N ASP A 91 10.09 24.73 14.44
CA ASP A 91 10.46 26.09 14.08
C ASP A 91 9.29 26.91 13.53
N TYR A 92 8.43 26.27 12.73
CA TYR A 92 7.19 26.87 12.27
C TYR A 92 6.24 27.17 13.42
N PHE A 93 5.93 26.18 14.24
CA PHE A 93 4.95 26.33 15.32
C PHE A 93 5.41 27.26 16.44
N THR A 94 6.71 27.33 16.71
CA THR A 94 7.28 28.16 17.79
C THR A 94 7.71 29.54 17.35
N GLY A 95 7.47 29.93 16.10
CA GLY A 95 7.76 31.25 15.57
C GLY A 95 9.21 31.50 15.21
N LYS A 96 10.03 30.48 15.09
CA LYS A 96 11.44 30.63 14.68
C LYS A 96 11.60 30.86 13.18
N TRP A 97 10.58 30.52 12.38
CA TRP A 97 10.63 30.70 10.94
C TRP A 97 10.43 32.16 10.52
N ASP A 98 9.33 32.80 10.96
CA ASP A 98 8.92 34.14 10.51
C ASP A 98 8.62 35.12 11.65
N GLY A 99 8.90 34.74 12.90
CA GLY A 99 8.63 35.53 14.10
C GLY A 99 7.20 35.39 14.64
N LYS A 100 6.35 34.53 14.05
CA LYS A 100 4.96 34.29 14.46
C LYS A 100 4.77 32.84 14.87
N MET A 101 4.06 32.62 15.97
CA MET A 101 3.63 31.26 16.35
C MET A 101 2.45 30.85 15.49
N HIS A 102 2.49 29.60 14.97
CA HIS A 102 1.45 29.04 14.10
C HIS A 102 0.70 27.86 14.72
N LEU A 103 0.65 27.80 16.06
CA LEU A 103 -0.10 26.71 16.75
C LEU A 103 -1.60 26.74 16.49
N ASP A 104 -2.16 27.90 16.10
CA ASP A 104 -3.54 28.07 15.67
C ASP A 104 -3.87 27.39 14.33
N GLU A 105 -2.85 26.98 13.58
CA GLU A 105 -3.00 26.17 12.36
C GLU A 105 -3.01 24.67 12.62
N GLY A 106 -2.95 24.25 13.88
CA GLY A 106 -3.12 22.86 14.29
C GLY A 106 -4.55 22.36 14.12
N GLN A 107 -4.69 21.05 13.94
CA GLN A 107 -5.98 20.39 13.98
C GLN A 107 -6.50 20.35 15.43
N VAL A 108 -7.74 20.77 15.63
CA VAL A 108 -8.38 20.90 16.95
C VAL A 108 -9.71 20.16 16.96
N ASP A 109 -9.98 19.41 18.01
CA ASP A 109 -11.22 18.68 18.21
C ASP A 109 -12.36 19.54 18.80
N VAL A 110 -13.53 18.90 19.03
CA VAL A 110 -14.73 19.57 19.55
C VAL A 110 -14.56 20.15 20.96
N LYS A 111 -13.60 19.66 21.75
CA LYS A 111 -13.33 20.17 23.10
C LYS A 111 -12.35 21.35 23.10
N GLY A 112 -11.79 21.68 21.94
CA GLY A 112 -10.73 22.67 21.80
C GLY A 112 -9.34 22.09 22.02
N ASP A 113 -9.21 20.76 22.12
CA ASP A 113 -7.93 20.09 22.32
C ASP A 113 -7.18 19.96 20.99
N THR A 114 -5.92 20.37 20.99
CA THR A 114 -5.02 20.19 19.83
C THR A 114 -4.69 18.71 19.65
N ILE A 115 -4.75 18.22 18.41
CA ILE A 115 -4.37 16.85 18.05
C ILE A 115 -2.87 16.83 17.74
N TRP A 116 -2.10 16.29 18.66
CA TRP A 116 -0.64 16.23 18.56
C TRP A 116 -0.16 14.97 17.86
N HIS A 117 0.74 15.11 16.91
CA HIS A 117 1.55 13.99 16.40
C HIS A 117 2.78 13.75 17.29
N GLY A 118 3.43 14.82 17.72
CA GLY A 118 4.62 14.77 18.56
C GLY A 118 4.79 16.04 19.41
N HIS A 119 5.91 16.12 20.11
CA HIS A 119 6.19 17.28 20.98
C HIS A 119 6.22 18.58 20.17
N MET A 120 5.33 19.52 20.49
CA MET A 120 5.16 20.82 19.81
C MET A 120 4.94 20.71 18.30
N VAL A 121 4.40 19.59 17.83
CA VAL A 121 4.00 19.38 16.43
C VAL A 121 2.57 18.84 16.43
N PRO A 122 1.56 19.70 16.20
CA PRO A 122 0.20 19.27 15.95
C PRO A 122 0.08 18.68 14.54
N TYR A 123 -0.95 17.86 14.31
CA TYR A 123 -1.43 17.66 12.94
C TYR A 123 -1.91 19.00 12.38
N ILE A 124 -1.65 19.26 11.11
CA ILE A 124 -1.76 20.57 10.51
C ILE A 124 -3.05 20.73 9.71
N VAL A 125 -3.66 21.91 9.78
CA VAL A 125 -4.57 22.41 8.75
C VAL A 125 -3.70 23.05 7.66
N PRO A 126 -3.66 22.53 6.43
CA PRO A 126 -2.77 23.03 5.38
C PRO A 126 -3.22 24.39 4.86
N THR A 127 -2.77 25.44 5.54
CA THR A 127 -3.00 26.84 5.19
C THR A 127 -1.97 27.32 4.17
N GLU A 128 -2.21 28.49 3.61
CA GLU A 128 -1.29 29.17 2.68
C GLU A 128 0.09 29.45 3.33
N ASN A 129 0.11 29.84 4.62
CA ASN A 129 1.35 30.05 5.37
C ASN A 129 2.15 28.75 5.48
N TYR A 130 1.49 27.67 5.86
CA TYR A 130 2.12 26.36 5.99
C TYR A 130 2.68 25.87 4.65
N LEU A 131 1.93 26.01 3.56
CA LEU A 131 2.41 25.61 2.24
C LEU A 131 3.60 26.44 1.76
N LYS A 132 3.64 27.73 2.12
CA LYS A 132 4.81 28.58 1.88
C LYS A 132 6.03 28.05 2.66
N TYR A 133 5.87 27.77 3.95
CA TYR A 133 6.92 27.21 4.79
C TYR A 133 7.51 25.92 4.22
N ILE A 134 6.66 24.95 3.87
CA ILE A 134 7.11 23.66 3.31
C ILE A 134 7.90 23.85 2.01
N LYS A 135 7.44 24.73 1.13
CA LYS A 135 8.13 25.02 -0.14
C LYS A 135 9.50 25.67 0.08
N GLU A 136 9.56 26.68 0.94
CA GLU A 136 10.78 27.49 1.14
C GLU A 136 11.82 26.77 2.03
N MET A 137 11.38 26.12 3.11
CA MET A 137 12.30 25.57 4.11
C MET A 137 12.67 24.11 3.85
N HIS A 138 11.79 23.34 3.22
CA HIS A 138 12.04 21.91 3.00
C HIS A 138 12.29 21.61 1.52
N VAL A 139 11.32 21.80 0.65
CA VAL A 139 11.40 21.39 -0.77
C VAL A 139 12.58 22.05 -1.48
N LYS A 140 12.75 23.36 -1.33
CA LYS A 140 13.87 24.09 -1.91
C LYS A 140 15.22 23.57 -1.44
N ARG A 141 15.40 23.40 -0.13
CA ARG A 141 16.63 22.89 0.48
C ARG A 141 17.00 21.48 -0.01
N VAL A 142 16.01 20.62 -0.13
CA VAL A 142 16.17 19.24 -0.61
C VAL A 142 16.66 19.21 -2.07
N ILE A 143 16.06 20.01 -2.93
CA ILE A 143 16.45 20.12 -4.35
C ILE A 143 17.85 20.76 -4.46
N ASP A 144 18.16 21.79 -3.66
CA ASP A 144 19.48 22.41 -3.62
C ASP A 144 20.58 21.44 -3.11
N ALA A 145 20.21 20.43 -2.31
CA ALA A 145 21.11 19.33 -1.91
C ALA A 145 21.28 18.25 -3.01
N GLY A 146 20.70 18.46 -4.20
CA GLY A 146 20.79 17.54 -5.34
C GLY A 146 19.96 16.27 -5.19
N ILE A 147 18.84 16.33 -4.50
CA ILE A 147 17.87 15.23 -4.39
C ILE A 147 16.76 15.44 -5.40
N ASP A 148 16.49 14.44 -6.21
CA ASP A 148 15.54 14.46 -7.32
C ASP A 148 14.27 13.61 -7.08
N ALA A 149 14.12 13.02 -5.90
CA ALA A 149 12.89 12.32 -5.52
C ALA A 149 12.44 12.74 -4.12
N ILE A 150 11.21 13.26 -4.05
CA ILE A 150 10.59 13.81 -2.84
C ILE A 150 9.36 12.98 -2.50
N PHE A 151 9.29 12.52 -1.26
CA PHE A 151 8.20 11.75 -0.70
C PHE A 151 7.54 12.60 0.39
N MET A 152 6.27 12.99 0.17
CA MET A 152 5.43 13.67 1.16
C MET A 152 4.40 12.69 1.68
N GLU A 153 4.60 12.22 2.91
CA GLU A 153 3.78 11.15 3.47
C GLU A 153 2.56 11.65 4.23
N GLU A 154 1.59 10.77 4.33
CA GLU A 154 0.46 10.81 5.26
C GLU A 154 -0.31 12.13 5.23
N PRO A 155 -1.09 12.40 4.15
CA PRO A 155 -1.97 13.54 4.07
C PRO A 155 -3.20 13.33 4.97
N GLU A 156 -3.00 13.38 6.29
CA GLU A 156 -3.93 12.95 7.33
C GLU A 156 -4.70 14.11 7.94
N PHE A 157 -6.00 14.12 7.72
CA PHE A 157 -6.89 14.98 8.47
C PHE A 157 -7.81 14.13 9.37
N TRP A 158 -7.63 14.26 10.68
CA TRP A 158 -8.47 13.51 11.63
C TRP A 158 -9.94 13.90 11.51
N ALA A 159 -10.83 12.93 11.38
CA ALA A 159 -12.26 13.20 11.27
C ALA A 159 -12.83 13.93 12.49
N ARG A 160 -12.24 13.70 13.70
CA ARG A 160 -12.60 14.41 14.93
C ARG A 160 -12.16 15.88 14.97
N ALA A 161 -11.20 16.27 14.11
CA ALA A 161 -10.78 17.67 13.98
C ALA A 161 -11.78 18.50 13.16
N GLY A 162 -11.49 19.81 13.02
CA GLY A 162 -12.32 20.73 12.25
C GLY A 162 -12.89 21.88 13.07
N TYR A 163 -12.32 22.15 14.23
CA TYR A 163 -12.81 23.20 15.16
C TYR A 163 -11.82 24.36 15.36
N SER A 164 -10.61 24.30 14.79
CA SER A 164 -9.65 25.41 14.85
C SER A 164 -10.11 26.61 14.03
N GLU A 165 -9.67 27.81 14.42
CA GLU A 165 -9.99 29.04 13.67
C GLU A 165 -9.44 29.02 12.24
N SER A 166 -8.28 28.39 12.02
CA SER A 166 -7.74 28.19 10.68
C SER A 166 -8.67 27.33 9.81
N PHE A 167 -9.21 26.24 10.34
CA PHE A 167 -10.15 25.40 9.61
C PHE A 167 -11.46 26.15 9.28
N LYS A 168 -11.99 26.96 10.23
CA LYS A 168 -13.19 27.77 10.00
C LYS A 168 -12.98 28.82 8.90
N LYS A 169 -11.78 29.39 8.81
CA LYS A 169 -11.40 30.32 7.71
C LYS A 169 -11.37 29.59 6.37
N GLU A 170 -10.74 28.40 6.31
CA GLU A 170 -10.71 27.59 5.08
C GLU A 170 -12.11 27.11 4.69
N TRP A 171 -12.99 26.79 5.65
CA TRP A 171 -14.40 26.48 5.38
C TRP A 171 -15.11 27.64 4.67
N LYS A 172 -14.99 28.86 5.23
CA LYS A 172 -15.64 30.05 4.64
C LYS A 172 -15.10 30.34 3.25
N LYS A 173 -13.80 30.18 3.03
CA LYS A 173 -13.15 30.32 1.73
C LYS A 173 -13.66 29.30 0.73
N TYR A 174 -13.84 28.04 1.13
CA TYR A 174 -14.23 26.96 0.25
C TYR A 174 -15.73 26.95 -0.07
N TYR A 175 -16.60 27.13 0.93
CA TYR A 175 -18.05 27.06 0.78
C TYR A 175 -18.73 28.40 0.57
N GLY A 176 -18.10 29.52 0.92
CA GLY A 176 -18.69 30.86 0.82
C GLY A 176 -19.69 31.23 1.94
N PHE A 177 -19.91 30.36 2.92
CA PHE A 177 -20.78 30.59 4.09
C PHE A 177 -20.05 30.26 5.39
N ASP A 178 -20.64 30.68 6.52
CA ASP A 178 -20.03 30.50 7.83
C ASP A 178 -19.95 29.03 8.24
N TRP A 179 -18.89 28.68 8.96
CA TRP A 179 -18.64 27.35 9.44
C TRP A 179 -19.77 26.80 10.30
N ARG A 180 -20.05 25.50 10.17
CA ARG A 180 -21.04 24.75 10.91
C ARG A 180 -20.39 23.57 11.62
N PRO A 181 -20.70 23.36 12.94
CA PRO A 181 -20.12 22.24 13.66
C PRO A 181 -20.53 20.88 13.08
N GLN A 182 -19.54 20.04 12.83
CA GLN A 182 -19.76 18.76 12.15
C GLN A 182 -20.66 17.79 12.95
N HIS A 183 -20.67 17.87 14.29
CA HIS A 183 -21.45 16.97 15.16
C HIS A 183 -22.95 17.28 15.17
N GLU A 184 -23.39 18.41 14.63
CA GLU A 184 -24.80 18.86 14.70
C GLU A 184 -25.69 18.16 13.65
N SER A 185 -25.13 17.75 12.51
CA SER A 185 -25.92 17.09 11.47
C SER A 185 -25.08 16.21 10.55
N PRO A 186 -25.70 15.21 9.88
CA PRO A 186 -25.05 14.43 8.83
C PRO A 186 -24.47 15.29 7.70
N GLU A 187 -25.20 16.35 7.31
CA GLU A 187 -24.73 17.29 6.28
C GLU A 187 -23.45 18.00 6.71
N ASN A 188 -23.41 18.55 7.92
CA ASN A 188 -22.22 19.24 8.43
C ASN A 188 -21.03 18.29 8.56
N THR A 189 -21.25 17.03 8.97
CA THR A 189 -20.21 15.98 8.98
C THR A 189 -19.64 15.75 7.57
N TYR A 190 -20.52 15.53 6.61
CA TYR A 190 -20.12 15.25 5.23
C TYR A 190 -19.33 16.42 4.62
N LEU A 191 -19.85 17.65 4.77
CA LEU A 191 -19.17 18.87 4.27
C LEU A 191 -17.82 19.08 4.96
N SER A 192 -17.74 18.87 6.29
CA SER A 192 -16.48 18.99 7.03
C SER A 192 -15.43 18.03 6.50
N ASN A 193 -15.77 16.75 6.31
CA ASN A 193 -14.84 15.75 5.81
C ASN A 193 -14.50 15.96 4.32
N LYS A 194 -15.45 16.44 3.52
CA LYS A 194 -15.17 16.85 2.12
C LYS A 194 -14.18 18.00 2.05
N LEU A 195 -14.27 19.00 2.95
CA LEU A 195 -13.26 20.06 3.01
C LEU A 195 -11.89 19.54 3.42
N LYS A 196 -11.80 18.66 4.44
CA LYS A 196 -10.54 18.04 4.88
C LYS A 196 -9.84 17.30 3.74
N TYR A 197 -10.61 16.53 2.96
CA TYR A 197 -10.15 15.90 1.75
C TYR A 197 -9.61 16.91 0.74
N ALA A 198 -10.36 17.98 0.45
CA ALA A 198 -9.98 18.99 -0.52
C ALA A 198 -8.70 19.75 -0.12
N LEU A 199 -8.52 20.03 1.17
CA LEU A 199 -7.35 20.73 1.69
C LEU A 199 -6.05 19.98 1.40
N TYR A 200 -5.98 18.66 1.67
CA TYR A 200 -4.77 17.89 1.38
C TYR A 200 -4.59 17.56 -0.11
N LEU A 201 -5.67 17.43 -0.88
CA LEU A 201 -5.59 17.32 -2.33
C LEU A 201 -4.91 18.57 -2.93
N ASN A 202 -5.34 19.75 -2.48
CA ASN A 202 -4.77 21.03 -2.93
C ASN A 202 -3.33 21.23 -2.43
N ALA A 203 -3.05 20.86 -1.16
CA ALA A 203 -1.72 20.99 -0.57
C ALA A 203 -0.66 20.20 -1.35
N LEU A 204 -0.91 18.93 -1.62
CA LEU A 204 0.02 18.09 -2.36
C LEU A 204 0.14 18.54 -3.83
N ASN A 205 -0.97 18.95 -4.45
CA ASN A 205 -0.91 19.52 -5.80
C ASN A 205 0.00 20.76 -5.87
N GLU A 206 -0.13 21.67 -4.92
CA GLU A 206 0.66 22.91 -4.87
C GLU A 206 2.15 22.62 -4.57
N VAL A 207 2.44 21.84 -3.55
CA VAL A 207 3.81 21.51 -3.14
C VAL A 207 4.56 20.75 -4.24
N PHE A 208 3.93 19.74 -4.84
CA PHE A 208 4.57 18.95 -5.90
C PHE A 208 4.71 19.71 -7.22
N THR A 209 3.74 20.56 -7.56
CA THR A 209 3.87 21.46 -8.71
C THR A 209 5.06 22.41 -8.53
N TYR A 210 5.20 22.99 -7.33
CA TYR A 210 6.36 23.81 -6.99
C TYR A 210 7.68 23.03 -7.06
N ALA A 211 7.73 21.82 -6.49
CA ALA A 211 8.93 20.98 -6.50
C ALA A 211 9.41 20.70 -7.93
N LYS A 212 8.48 20.32 -8.84
CA LYS A 212 8.81 20.10 -10.24
C LYS A 212 9.25 21.37 -10.96
N ALA A 213 8.58 22.49 -10.70
CA ALA A 213 8.94 23.78 -11.29
C ALA A 213 10.33 24.27 -10.82
N TYR A 214 10.59 24.21 -9.52
CA TYR A 214 11.88 24.58 -8.95
C TYR A 214 13.02 23.65 -9.40
N GLY A 215 12.78 22.34 -9.44
CA GLY A 215 13.74 21.37 -9.97
C GLY A 215 14.16 21.67 -11.39
N LYS A 216 13.24 22.04 -12.27
CA LYS A 216 13.54 22.46 -13.65
C LYS A 216 14.51 23.64 -13.70
N THR A 217 14.42 24.61 -12.76
CA THR A 217 15.37 25.73 -12.69
C THR A 217 16.79 25.29 -12.33
N LYS A 218 16.93 24.09 -11.74
CA LYS A 218 18.20 23.47 -11.39
C LYS A 218 18.65 22.40 -12.41
N GLY A 219 17.91 22.22 -13.51
CA GLY A 219 18.17 21.19 -14.50
C GLY A 219 17.81 19.77 -14.04
N MET A 220 16.96 19.64 -13.02
CA MET A 220 16.56 18.35 -12.41
C MET A 220 15.12 17.99 -12.80
N ASP A 221 14.87 16.70 -13.04
CA ASP A 221 13.53 16.11 -13.22
C ASP A 221 13.05 15.51 -11.91
N VAL A 222 12.53 16.36 -11.03
CA VAL A 222 12.08 15.97 -9.69
C VAL A 222 10.87 15.06 -9.76
N LYS A 223 10.96 13.90 -9.12
CA LYS A 223 9.87 12.95 -8.92
C LYS A 223 9.19 13.16 -7.57
N CYS A 224 7.87 13.07 -7.56
CA CYS A 224 7.06 13.33 -6.38
C CYS A 224 6.18 12.12 -6.05
N TYR A 225 6.31 11.61 -4.83
CA TYR A 225 5.64 10.40 -4.36
C TYR A 225 4.84 10.68 -3.09
N VAL A 226 3.76 9.91 -2.92
CA VAL A 226 2.90 9.95 -1.72
C VAL A 226 2.99 8.62 -0.98
N PRO A 227 3.83 8.50 0.05
CA PRO A 227 3.73 7.40 1.00
C PRO A 227 2.46 7.56 1.83
N THR A 228 1.62 6.51 1.89
CA THR A 228 0.33 6.65 2.56
C THR A 228 -0.33 5.30 2.83
N HIS A 229 -1.27 5.30 3.75
CA HIS A 229 -2.11 4.15 4.05
C HIS A 229 -3.25 4.02 3.04
N SER A 230 -3.88 2.84 2.98
CA SER A 230 -5.04 2.63 2.14
C SER A 230 -6.28 3.36 2.65
N LEU A 231 -7.25 3.64 1.76
CA LEU A 231 -8.57 4.14 2.15
C LEU A 231 -9.26 3.24 3.18
N ILE A 232 -9.00 1.92 3.13
CA ILE A 232 -9.56 0.95 4.07
C ILE A 232 -9.02 1.23 5.48
N ASN A 233 -7.71 1.35 5.61
CA ASN A 233 -7.09 1.63 6.91
C ASN A 233 -7.47 3.00 7.45
N TYR A 234 -7.32 4.07 6.66
CA TYR A 234 -7.70 5.42 7.08
C TYR A 234 -9.17 5.52 7.49
N SER A 235 -10.06 4.81 6.80
CA SER A 235 -11.48 4.79 7.19
C SER A 235 -11.68 4.12 8.55
N GLN A 236 -10.93 3.08 8.90
CA GLN A 236 -10.97 2.46 10.23
C GLN A 236 -10.38 3.37 11.31
N TRP A 237 -9.34 4.11 11.00
CA TRP A 237 -8.71 5.07 11.92
C TRP A 237 -9.42 6.41 12.02
N MET A 238 -10.50 6.62 11.26
CA MET A 238 -11.23 7.90 11.21
C MET A 238 -10.32 9.05 10.73
N ILE A 239 -9.56 8.82 9.69
CA ILE A 239 -8.72 9.80 9.02
C ILE A 239 -9.27 10.06 7.61
N VAL A 240 -9.31 11.33 7.23
CA VAL A 240 -9.71 11.78 5.89
C VAL A 240 -8.46 12.09 5.08
N SER A 241 -8.38 11.51 3.88
CA SER A 241 -7.24 11.66 2.97
C SER A 241 -7.71 11.58 1.51
N PRO A 242 -7.05 12.25 0.55
CA PRO A 242 -7.49 12.30 -0.85
C PRO A 242 -6.90 11.21 -1.75
N GLU A 243 -6.60 10.04 -1.24
CA GLU A 243 -5.79 8.97 -1.81
C GLU A 243 -5.96 8.75 -3.32
N ALA A 244 -7.14 8.31 -3.76
CA ALA A 244 -7.34 7.96 -5.17
C ALA A 244 -7.37 9.19 -6.09
N SER A 245 -7.78 10.35 -5.58
CA SER A 245 -7.80 11.60 -6.37
C SER A 245 -6.41 12.14 -6.66
N LEU A 246 -5.44 11.93 -5.77
CA LEU A 246 -4.04 12.29 -5.99
C LEU A 246 -3.45 11.54 -7.20
N ALA A 247 -3.89 10.30 -7.48
CA ALA A 247 -3.44 9.52 -8.61
C ALA A 247 -3.79 10.16 -9.98
N SER A 248 -4.74 11.07 -10.03
CA SER A 248 -5.09 11.83 -11.24
C SER A 248 -4.24 13.07 -11.48
N LEU A 249 -3.50 13.56 -10.47
CA LEU A 249 -2.72 14.79 -10.55
C LEU A 249 -1.45 14.60 -11.39
N PRO A 250 -1.17 15.48 -12.37
CA PRO A 250 0.04 15.37 -13.21
C PRO A 250 1.35 15.51 -12.43
N CYS A 251 1.33 16.14 -11.26
CA CYS A 251 2.51 16.32 -10.42
C CYS A 251 2.86 15.11 -9.58
N VAL A 252 1.98 14.12 -9.43
CA VAL A 252 2.21 12.89 -8.67
C VAL A 252 2.78 11.80 -9.58
N ASP A 253 3.98 11.31 -9.28
CA ASP A 253 4.64 10.25 -10.05
C ASP A 253 4.35 8.84 -9.50
N GLY A 254 4.03 8.72 -8.23
CA GLY A 254 3.74 7.43 -7.61
C GLY A 254 3.47 7.48 -6.11
N TYR A 255 3.50 6.29 -5.51
CA TYR A 255 3.13 6.07 -4.11
C TYR A 255 4.05 5.05 -3.42
N ILE A 256 4.04 5.09 -2.09
CA ILE A 256 4.39 3.93 -1.25
C ILE A 256 3.10 3.49 -0.53
N ALA A 257 2.71 2.25 -0.71
CA ALA A 257 1.63 1.64 0.04
C ALA A 257 2.13 1.24 1.42
N GLN A 258 1.83 2.03 2.43
CA GLN A 258 2.22 1.78 3.81
C GLN A 258 1.23 0.80 4.46
N VAL A 259 1.50 -0.49 4.31
CA VAL A 259 0.72 -1.54 4.98
C VAL A 259 1.56 -2.10 6.13
N TRP A 260 1.39 -1.52 7.30
CA TRP A 260 2.07 -1.96 8.51
C TRP A 260 1.41 -3.20 9.07
N THR A 261 2.16 -3.97 9.81
CA THR A 261 1.59 -5.08 10.59
C THR A 261 0.48 -4.58 11.51
N GLY A 262 0.65 -3.41 12.11
CA GLY A 262 -0.36 -2.75 12.96
C GLY A 262 -1.65 -2.39 12.22
N THR A 263 -1.58 -1.82 11.02
CA THR A 263 -2.77 -1.44 10.24
C THR A 263 -3.60 -2.66 9.87
N SER A 264 -2.94 -3.75 9.50
CA SER A 264 -3.60 -5.00 9.12
C SER A 264 -4.22 -5.76 10.30
N ARG A 265 -3.97 -5.30 11.54
CA ARG A 265 -4.54 -5.88 12.76
C ARG A 265 -5.87 -5.27 13.15
N GLU A 266 -6.32 -4.22 12.47
CA GLU A 266 -7.64 -3.65 12.75
C GLU A 266 -8.72 -4.74 12.65
N PRO A 267 -9.50 -4.97 13.72
CA PRO A 267 -10.52 -6.00 13.70
C PRO A 267 -11.56 -5.76 12.61
N ASN A 268 -12.02 -6.81 11.98
CA ASN A 268 -13.14 -6.77 11.06
C ASN A 268 -14.13 -7.91 11.36
N TYR A 269 -15.37 -7.74 10.94
CA TYR A 269 -16.42 -8.75 11.11
C TYR A 269 -16.38 -9.77 9.98
N PHE A 270 -16.48 -11.03 10.34
CA PHE A 270 -16.81 -12.10 9.43
C PHE A 270 -17.58 -13.21 10.17
N ASN A 271 -18.69 -13.67 9.59
CA ASN A 271 -19.55 -14.70 10.17
C ASN A 271 -19.97 -14.41 11.64
N GLY A 272 -20.26 -13.12 11.95
CA GLY A 272 -20.69 -12.65 13.26
C GLY A 272 -19.58 -12.40 14.28
N VAL A 273 -18.33 -12.64 13.92
CA VAL A 273 -17.18 -12.49 14.84
C VAL A 273 -16.25 -11.38 14.38
N ALA A 274 -16.01 -10.42 15.28
CA ALA A 274 -14.99 -9.38 15.10
C ALA A 274 -13.65 -9.91 15.62
N LYS A 275 -12.62 -9.96 14.78
CA LYS A 275 -11.24 -10.32 15.15
C LYS A 275 -10.21 -9.76 14.18
N GLU A 276 -8.95 -9.79 14.56
CA GLU A 276 -7.82 -9.53 13.66
C GLU A 276 -7.77 -10.62 12.57
N ARG A 277 -7.70 -10.20 11.29
CA ARG A 277 -7.49 -11.07 10.13
C ARG A 277 -6.37 -10.49 9.28
N VAL A 278 -5.15 -10.61 9.81
CA VAL A 278 -3.97 -9.87 9.33
C VAL A 278 -3.70 -10.11 7.85
N PHE A 279 -3.72 -11.35 7.38
CA PHE A 279 -3.46 -11.67 5.97
C PHE A 279 -4.52 -11.08 5.05
N GLU A 280 -5.80 -11.27 5.38
CA GLU A 280 -6.92 -10.81 4.54
C GLU A 280 -7.00 -9.28 4.50
N THR A 281 -6.79 -8.63 5.66
CA THR A 281 -6.78 -7.17 5.74
C THR A 281 -5.61 -6.61 4.93
N ALA A 282 -4.39 -7.12 5.11
CA ALA A 282 -3.23 -6.72 4.32
C ALA A 282 -3.45 -6.93 2.81
N PHE A 283 -4.01 -8.09 2.42
CA PHE A 283 -4.32 -8.35 1.02
C PHE A 283 -5.27 -7.29 0.44
N LEU A 284 -6.31 -6.90 1.15
CA LEU A 284 -7.26 -5.89 0.70
C LEU A 284 -6.66 -4.48 0.70
N GLU A 285 -5.82 -4.13 1.68
CA GLU A 285 -5.11 -2.85 1.75
C GLU A 285 -4.15 -2.69 0.56
N TYR A 286 -3.28 -3.68 0.30
CA TYR A 286 -2.41 -3.68 -0.88
C TYR A 286 -3.21 -3.63 -2.18
N GLY A 287 -4.35 -4.35 -2.24
CA GLY A 287 -5.23 -4.33 -3.39
C GLY A 287 -5.86 -2.96 -3.65
N ALA A 288 -6.27 -2.26 -2.60
CA ALA A 288 -6.78 -0.90 -2.70
C ALA A 288 -5.72 0.05 -3.27
N MET A 289 -4.47 -0.07 -2.81
CA MET A 289 -3.36 0.76 -3.27
C MET A 289 -2.94 0.41 -4.71
N GLU A 290 -2.82 -0.88 -5.04
CA GLU A 290 -2.48 -1.31 -6.42
C GLU A 290 -3.53 -0.82 -7.42
N SER A 291 -4.81 -1.03 -7.12
CA SER A 291 -5.90 -0.65 -8.02
C SER A 291 -6.09 0.86 -8.17
N MET A 292 -5.61 1.66 -7.22
CA MET A 292 -5.58 3.11 -7.31
C MET A 292 -4.59 3.59 -8.38
N THR A 293 -3.45 2.93 -8.52
CA THR A 293 -2.35 3.37 -9.40
C THR A 293 -2.27 2.61 -10.71
N ALA A 294 -2.66 1.35 -10.77
CA ALA A 294 -2.54 0.53 -11.98
C ALA A 294 -3.21 1.15 -13.22
N PRO A 295 -4.44 1.71 -13.15
CA PRO A 295 -5.06 2.35 -14.31
C PRO A 295 -4.31 3.59 -14.78
N THR A 296 -3.66 4.32 -13.89
CA THR A 296 -2.97 5.59 -14.18
C THR A 296 -1.51 5.40 -14.59
N GLY A 297 -0.96 4.20 -14.46
CA GLY A 297 0.44 3.89 -14.77
C GLY A 297 1.46 4.49 -13.81
N ARG A 298 1.06 4.98 -12.65
CA ARG A 298 1.96 5.55 -11.65
C ARG A 298 2.76 4.47 -10.96
N LYS A 299 3.98 4.81 -10.54
CA LYS A 299 4.86 3.89 -9.81
C LYS A 299 4.27 3.60 -8.43
N MET A 300 4.35 2.33 -8.02
CA MET A 300 3.90 1.88 -6.70
C MET A 300 4.99 1.06 -6.04
N PHE A 301 5.44 1.51 -4.88
CA PHE A 301 6.24 0.71 -3.96
C PHE A 301 5.33 0.09 -2.91
N PHE A 302 5.54 -1.18 -2.58
CA PHE A 302 4.87 -1.80 -1.45
C PHE A 302 5.80 -1.82 -0.24
N LEU A 303 5.26 -1.46 0.92
CA LEU A 303 5.92 -1.48 2.21
C LEU A 303 5.21 -2.44 3.14
N THR A 304 5.97 -3.24 3.87
CA THR A 304 5.52 -3.98 5.05
C THR A 304 6.42 -3.64 6.23
N ASP A 305 5.89 -3.00 7.28
CA ASP A 305 6.62 -2.78 8.52
C ASP A 305 6.59 -4.04 9.39
N PRO A 306 7.74 -4.57 9.81
CA PRO A 306 7.81 -5.77 10.65
C PRO A 306 7.39 -5.56 12.11
N ILE A 307 7.23 -4.32 12.56
CA ILE A 307 6.74 -3.95 13.91
C ILE A 307 5.56 -2.98 13.81
N GLU A 308 5.01 -2.63 14.95
CA GLU A 308 3.91 -1.65 15.07
C GLU A 308 4.15 -0.69 16.24
N ASP A 309 3.37 0.38 16.32
CA ASP A 309 3.52 1.41 17.35
C ASP A 309 3.11 0.91 18.73
N TRP A 310 2.17 -0.03 18.82
CA TRP A 310 1.82 -0.70 20.08
C TRP A 310 2.73 -1.88 20.35
N PRO A 311 3.52 -1.85 21.43
CA PRO A 311 4.51 -2.87 21.70
C PRO A 311 3.91 -4.28 21.81
N ARG A 312 4.45 -5.19 21.02
CA ARG A 312 4.18 -6.64 21.02
C ARG A 312 5.45 -7.40 21.36
N ASP A 313 5.41 -8.72 21.28
CA ASP A 313 6.60 -9.54 21.39
C ASP A 313 7.15 -9.99 20.03
N TRP A 314 8.39 -10.45 20.01
CA TRP A 314 9.07 -10.85 18.76
C TRP A 314 8.38 -12.02 18.05
N ALA A 315 7.73 -12.94 18.77
CA ALA A 315 7.03 -14.06 18.15
C ALA A 315 5.77 -13.61 17.41
N ASP A 316 5.03 -12.67 18.01
CA ASP A 316 3.86 -12.04 17.41
C ASP A 316 4.25 -11.21 16.17
N TYR A 317 5.25 -10.32 16.28
CA TYR A 317 5.78 -9.57 15.14
C TYR A 317 6.18 -10.48 13.98
N LYS A 318 6.93 -11.55 14.26
CA LYS A 318 7.38 -12.49 13.25
C LYS A 318 6.21 -13.12 12.49
N LYS A 319 5.19 -13.60 13.21
CA LYS A 319 4.02 -14.24 12.62
C LYS A 319 3.26 -13.27 11.71
N ASN A 320 2.98 -12.08 12.22
CA ASN A 320 2.17 -11.12 11.48
C ASN A 320 2.95 -10.48 10.32
N TYR A 321 4.27 -10.27 10.48
CA TYR A 321 5.11 -9.84 9.36
C TYR A 321 5.15 -10.85 8.22
N GLN A 322 5.18 -12.15 8.50
CA GLN A 322 5.08 -13.18 7.46
C GLN A 322 3.75 -13.13 6.70
N ALA A 323 2.65 -12.84 7.40
CA ALA A 323 1.33 -12.72 6.79
C ALA A 323 1.24 -11.50 5.85
N THR A 324 1.64 -10.31 6.32
CA THR A 324 1.65 -9.07 5.52
C THR A 324 2.65 -9.15 4.37
N PHE A 325 3.83 -9.73 4.61
CA PHE A 325 4.85 -9.95 3.59
C PHE A 325 4.37 -10.88 2.47
N THR A 326 3.64 -11.94 2.80
CA THR A 326 3.05 -12.82 1.78
C THR A 326 1.95 -12.10 1.01
N ALA A 327 1.11 -11.33 1.70
CA ALA A 327 0.02 -10.58 1.07
C ALA A 327 0.55 -9.60 0.00
N GLN A 328 1.60 -8.81 0.28
CA GLN A 328 2.20 -7.90 -0.72
C GLN A 328 2.72 -8.64 -1.96
N LEU A 329 3.30 -9.82 -1.77
CA LEU A 329 3.89 -10.59 -2.88
C LEU A 329 2.85 -11.25 -3.79
N LEU A 330 1.59 -11.36 -3.36
CA LEU A 330 0.49 -11.85 -4.18
C LEU A 330 0.00 -10.84 -5.24
N TYR A 331 0.62 -9.66 -5.34
CA TYR A 331 0.39 -8.69 -6.41
C TYR A 331 1.49 -8.79 -7.47
N PRO A 332 1.28 -9.56 -8.55
CA PRO A 332 2.33 -9.96 -9.50
C PRO A 332 2.90 -8.80 -10.30
N ASN A 333 2.17 -7.71 -10.44
CA ASN A 333 2.58 -6.52 -11.20
C ASN A 333 3.49 -5.58 -10.41
N ILE A 334 3.57 -5.76 -9.08
CA ILE A 334 4.39 -4.93 -8.19
C ILE A 334 5.71 -5.64 -7.93
N ALA A 335 6.82 -4.95 -8.17
CA ALA A 335 8.18 -5.43 -7.89
C ALA A 335 9.10 -4.31 -7.40
N ASP A 336 8.50 -3.22 -6.95
CA ASP A 336 9.18 -2.10 -6.33
C ASP A 336 8.78 -2.08 -4.85
N TYR A 337 9.75 -1.98 -3.93
CA TYR A 337 9.49 -2.16 -2.50
C TYR A 337 10.23 -1.14 -1.65
N GLU A 338 9.54 -0.62 -0.63
CA GLU A 338 10.23 -0.14 0.55
C GLU A 338 10.45 -1.37 1.45
N VAL A 339 11.72 -1.78 1.56
CA VAL A 339 12.05 -3.09 2.13
C VAL A 339 11.93 -3.15 3.65
N MET A 340 12.06 -2.01 4.30
CA MET A 340 11.90 -1.84 5.75
C MET A 340 11.86 -0.34 6.07
N PRO A 341 10.83 0.15 6.77
CA PRO A 341 10.87 1.48 7.35
C PRO A 341 11.72 1.44 8.63
N TRP A 342 12.45 2.50 8.90
CA TRP A 342 13.14 2.72 10.18
C TRP A 342 13.96 1.50 10.67
N PRO A 343 15.02 1.05 9.96
CA PRO A 343 15.81 -0.10 10.36
C PRO A 343 16.38 0.01 11.79
N GLU A 344 16.58 1.22 12.29
CA GLU A 344 16.98 1.46 13.68
C GLU A 344 15.95 0.97 14.70
N ARG A 345 14.64 1.03 14.41
CA ARG A 345 13.60 0.47 15.28
C ARG A 345 13.74 -1.04 15.40
N ILE A 346 14.17 -1.70 14.35
CA ILE A 346 14.30 -3.15 14.28
C ILE A 346 15.61 -3.62 14.92
N TYR A 347 16.74 -3.11 14.43
CA TYR A 347 18.07 -3.64 14.84
C TYR A 347 18.60 -3.04 16.12
N GLU A 348 18.17 -1.85 16.51
CA GLU A 348 18.61 -1.16 17.73
C GLU A 348 17.53 -1.10 18.80
N GLY A 349 16.25 -1.30 18.46
CA GLY A 349 15.10 -1.28 19.35
C GLY A 349 15.05 -2.46 20.33
N LEU A 350 14.28 -2.30 21.41
CA LEU A 350 14.08 -3.30 22.45
C LEU A 350 12.60 -3.64 22.58
N TYR A 351 12.24 -4.90 22.36
CA TYR A 351 10.87 -5.41 22.41
C TYR A 351 10.78 -6.67 23.30
N LYS A 352 9.56 -7.01 23.77
CA LYS A 352 9.35 -8.21 24.58
C LYS A 352 9.73 -9.47 23.80
N THR A 353 10.28 -10.46 24.50
CA THR A 353 10.62 -11.76 23.92
C THR A 353 9.39 -12.66 23.76
N SER A 354 8.39 -12.50 24.63
CA SER A 354 7.10 -13.21 24.59
C SER A 354 6.03 -12.43 25.33
N ALA A 355 4.76 -12.74 25.08
CA ALA A 355 3.61 -12.16 25.78
C ALA A 355 3.62 -12.38 27.29
N LYS A 356 4.36 -13.40 27.77
CA LYS A 356 4.44 -13.78 29.20
C LYS A 356 5.62 -13.13 29.95
N SER A 357 6.45 -12.33 29.28
CA SER A 357 7.65 -11.73 29.83
C SER A 357 7.65 -10.21 29.67
N ASP A 358 8.05 -9.50 30.70
CA ASP A 358 8.34 -8.06 30.61
C ASP A 358 9.79 -7.75 30.19
N GLN A 359 10.62 -8.80 30.06
CA GLN A 359 11.98 -8.69 29.57
C GLN A 359 11.96 -8.25 28.11
N LYS A 360 12.73 -7.19 27.84
CA LYS A 360 12.91 -6.63 26.49
C LYS A 360 14.31 -6.91 25.99
N GLU A 361 14.40 -7.36 24.77
CA GLU A 361 15.66 -7.67 24.08
C GLU A 361 15.64 -7.11 22.67
N LYS A 362 16.85 -6.97 22.10
CA LYS A 362 16.99 -6.73 20.64
C LYS A 362 16.40 -7.90 19.87
N ILE A 363 16.17 -7.68 18.60
CA ILE A 363 15.69 -8.74 17.70
C ILE A 363 16.52 -10.03 17.89
N PRO A 364 15.90 -11.18 18.12
CA PRO A 364 16.61 -12.46 18.19
C PRO A 364 17.41 -12.71 16.92
N ARG A 365 18.67 -13.16 17.08
CA ARG A 365 19.63 -13.29 15.97
C ARG A 365 19.10 -14.15 14.81
N HIS A 366 18.44 -15.25 15.11
CA HIS A 366 17.81 -16.10 14.09
C HIS A 366 16.67 -15.38 13.34
N TYR A 367 15.93 -14.50 14.03
CA TYR A 367 14.87 -13.71 13.37
C TYR A 367 15.44 -12.58 12.54
N SER A 368 16.50 -11.90 13.00
CA SER A 368 17.18 -10.89 12.16
C SER A 368 17.76 -11.51 10.88
N THR A 369 18.33 -12.71 10.97
CA THR A 369 18.79 -13.49 9.80
C THR A 369 17.65 -13.77 8.83
N GLN A 370 16.53 -14.29 9.32
CA GLN A 370 15.35 -14.55 8.49
C GLN A 370 14.81 -13.27 7.85
N MET A 371 14.76 -12.18 8.59
CA MET A 371 14.30 -10.88 8.08
C MET A 371 15.19 -10.39 6.95
N GLN A 372 16.53 -10.53 7.08
CA GLN A 372 17.46 -10.21 6.00
C GLN A 372 17.24 -11.09 4.77
N VAL A 373 16.94 -12.39 4.92
CA VAL A 373 16.56 -13.27 3.80
C VAL A 373 15.31 -12.75 3.10
N MET A 374 14.28 -12.37 3.87
CA MET A 374 13.03 -11.83 3.33
C MET A 374 13.29 -10.52 2.56
N ILE A 375 14.00 -9.57 3.17
CA ILE A 375 14.36 -8.29 2.54
C ILE A 375 15.14 -8.51 1.24
N ASN A 376 16.17 -9.37 1.26
CA ASN A 376 16.97 -9.63 0.06
C ASN A 376 16.17 -10.35 -1.03
N SER A 377 15.13 -11.12 -0.68
CA SER A 377 14.23 -11.68 -1.69
C SER A 377 13.49 -10.59 -2.49
N LEU A 378 13.16 -9.45 -1.87
CA LEU A 378 12.53 -8.31 -2.54
C LEU A 378 13.43 -7.69 -3.62
N ASN A 379 14.74 -7.59 -3.35
CA ASN A 379 15.71 -7.10 -4.36
C ASN A 379 15.66 -7.93 -5.66
N ASN A 380 15.33 -9.21 -5.56
CA ASN A 380 15.31 -10.16 -6.66
C ASN A 380 13.91 -10.54 -7.15
N MET A 381 12.84 -10.05 -6.50
CA MET A 381 11.47 -10.42 -6.83
C MET A 381 11.07 -9.91 -8.21
N PRO A 382 10.73 -10.80 -9.18
CA PRO A 382 10.35 -10.38 -10.52
C PRO A 382 8.86 -9.97 -10.59
N LYS A 383 8.51 -9.08 -11.52
CA LYS A 383 7.14 -9.01 -12.03
C LYS A 383 6.80 -10.29 -12.78
N THR A 384 5.54 -10.68 -12.80
CA THR A 384 5.10 -11.87 -13.53
C THR A 384 3.71 -11.65 -14.14
N THR A 385 3.44 -12.32 -15.25
CA THR A 385 2.11 -12.40 -15.86
C THR A 385 1.27 -13.53 -15.27
N SER A 386 1.84 -14.38 -14.40
CA SER A 386 1.09 -15.39 -13.65
C SER A 386 0.06 -14.71 -12.77
N LYS A 387 -1.11 -15.31 -12.66
CA LYS A 387 -2.19 -14.80 -11.80
C LYS A 387 -2.22 -15.56 -10.48
N VAL A 388 -2.66 -14.88 -9.43
CA VAL A 388 -3.03 -15.55 -8.18
C VAL A 388 -4.10 -16.59 -8.48
N SER A 389 -3.94 -17.77 -7.91
CA SER A 389 -4.87 -18.88 -8.13
C SER A 389 -6.25 -18.56 -7.57
N GLY A 390 -7.31 -18.95 -8.28
CA GLY A 390 -8.71 -18.72 -7.93
C GLY A 390 -9.48 -18.12 -9.09
N SER A 391 -10.81 -18.02 -8.94
CA SER A 391 -11.66 -17.38 -9.94
C SER A 391 -11.45 -15.87 -9.90
N THR A 392 -11.17 -15.26 -11.04
CA THR A 392 -10.88 -13.82 -11.17
C THR A 392 -12.08 -13.06 -11.74
N GLY A 393 -12.09 -11.74 -11.56
CA GLY A 393 -13.09 -10.84 -12.12
C GLY A 393 -14.19 -10.41 -11.16
N ILE A 394 -14.09 -10.72 -9.88
CA ILE A 394 -14.90 -10.11 -8.82
C ILE A 394 -14.17 -8.87 -8.34
N SER A 395 -14.84 -7.72 -8.44
CA SER A 395 -14.30 -6.44 -7.99
C SER A 395 -15.27 -5.72 -7.05
N ILE A 396 -14.71 -4.88 -6.18
CA ILE A 396 -15.44 -4.11 -5.17
C ILE A 396 -15.14 -2.64 -5.39
N LEU A 397 -16.19 -1.81 -5.47
CA LEU A 397 -16.05 -0.37 -5.63
C LEU A 397 -15.60 0.29 -4.32
N LEU A 398 -14.62 1.17 -4.42
CA LEU A 398 -14.17 2.10 -3.39
C LEU A 398 -14.28 3.54 -3.88
N ALA A 399 -14.39 4.50 -2.96
CA ALA A 399 -14.33 5.93 -3.25
C ALA A 399 -13.68 6.68 -2.09
N ASN A 400 -13.04 7.82 -2.36
CA ASN A 400 -12.47 8.69 -1.32
C ASN A 400 -13.51 9.11 -0.27
N SER A 401 -14.78 9.23 -0.66
CA SER A 401 -15.90 9.55 0.24
C SER A 401 -16.22 8.47 1.28
N LEU A 402 -15.57 7.29 1.22
CA LEU A 402 -15.67 6.25 2.25
C LEU A 402 -15.43 6.78 3.66
N MET A 403 -14.61 7.83 3.78
CA MET A 403 -14.27 8.47 5.05
C MET A 403 -15.24 9.60 5.46
N PHE A 404 -16.14 10.05 4.57
CA PHE A 404 -16.88 11.31 4.80
C PHE A 404 -18.02 11.19 5.78
N GLN A 405 -18.56 9.99 6.01
CA GLN A 405 -19.75 9.80 6.83
C GLN A 405 -19.52 8.97 8.11
N ARG A 406 -18.27 8.61 8.41
CA ARG A 406 -17.96 7.69 9.52
C ARG A 406 -17.92 8.36 10.89
N PHE A 407 -17.47 9.62 10.97
CA PHE A 407 -17.34 10.33 12.24
C PHE A 407 -17.60 11.83 12.09
N PRO A 408 -18.31 12.45 13.03
CA PRO A 408 -19.04 11.84 14.15
C PRO A 408 -20.21 10.97 13.69
N THR A 409 -20.63 10.04 14.56
CA THR A 409 -21.76 9.14 14.29
C THR A 409 -23.09 9.86 14.40
N HIS A 410 -24.06 9.48 13.55
CA HIS A 410 -25.42 10.02 13.55
C HIS A 410 -26.44 8.89 13.60
N ALA A 411 -27.63 9.18 14.17
CA ALA A 411 -28.72 8.23 14.18
C ALA A 411 -29.09 7.79 12.76
N GLY A 412 -29.34 6.50 12.56
CA GLY A 412 -29.67 5.92 11.26
C GLY A 412 -28.45 5.54 10.40
N TYR A 413 -27.22 5.74 10.88
CA TYR A 413 -26.01 5.25 10.25
C TYR A 413 -25.16 4.44 11.23
N ASP A 414 -24.77 3.26 10.80
CA ASP A 414 -23.89 2.36 11.54
C ASP A 414 -23.07 1.52 10.57
N ASP A 415 -21.75 1.51 10.78
CA ASP A 415 -20.79 0.74 9.98
C ASP A 415 -19.64 0.24 10.88
N PRO A 416 -19.91 -0.74 11.77
CA PRO A 416 -18.94 -1.20 12.74
C PRO A 416 -17.74 -1.86 12.04
N GLN A 417 -16.52 -1.41 12.40
CA GLN A 417 -15.28 -1.96 11.84
C GLN A 417 -15.28 -2.01 10.30
N LEU A 418 -15.83 -1.00 9.64
CA LEU A 418 -15.95 -0.92 8.17
C LEU A 418 -16.71 -2.12 7.55
N ALA A 419 -17.70 -2.64 8.26
CA ALA A 419 -18.42 -3.86 7.89
C ALA A 419 -19.13 -3.76 6.52
N ASN A 420 -19.50 -2.58 6.05
CA ASN A 420 -20.08 -2.42 4.70
C ASN A 420 -19.05 -2.69 3.60
N PHE A 421 -17.78 -2.36 3.78
CA PHE A 421 -16.73 -2.75 2.84
C PHE A 421 -16.39 -4.24 2.96
N TYR A 422 -16.12 -4.70 4.18
CA TYR A 422 -15.76 -6.10 4.43
C TYR A 422 -16.90 -7.07 4.07
N GLY A 423 -18.15 -6.63 4.14
CA GLY A 423 -19.32 -7.41 3.72
C GLY A 423 -19.35 -7.75 2.24
N LEU A 424 -18.76 -6.91 1.37
CA LEU A 424 -18.58 -7.19 -0.03
C LEU A 424 -17.30 -8.01 -0.32
N ALA A 425 -16.27 -7.88 0.51
CA ALA A 425 -14.93 -8.42 0.25
C ALA A 425 -14.71 -9.82 0.87
N LEU A 426 -14.89 -9.95 2.19
CA LEU A 426 -14.53 -11.15 2.93
C LEU A 426 -15.29 -12.41 2.52
N PRO A 427 -16.59 -12.38 2.16
CA PRO A 427 -17.29 -13.57 1.69
C PRO A 427 -16.59 -14.28 0.53
N PHE A 428 -15.97 -13.54 -0.35
CA PHE A 428 -15.22 -14.08 -1.50
C PHE A 428 -13.77 -14.38 -1.15
N LEU A 429 -13.09 -13.43 -0.49
CA LEU A 429 -11.68 -13.58 -0.14
C LEU A 429 -11.44 -14.82 0.73
N LYS A 430 -12.25 -15.02 1.77
CA LYS A 430 -12.19 -16.20 2.64
C LYS A 430 -12.51 -17.52 1.91
N ARG A 431 -12.99 -17.44 0.68
CA ARG A 431 -13.24 -18.60 -0.18
C ARG A 431 -12.26 -18.71 -1.37
N GLY A 432 -11.08 -18.09 -1.25
CA GLY A 432 -10.01 -18.20 -2.22
C GLY A 432 -10.33 -17.53 -3.57
N VAL A 433 -11.19 -16.53 -3.58
CA VAL A 433 -11.41 -15.64 -4.72
C VAL A 433 -10.55 -14.39 -4.51
N PRO A 434 -9.55 -14.12 -5.36
CA PRO A 434 -8.70 -12.95 -5.24
C PRO A 434 -9.46 -11.71 -5.72
N VAL A 435 -10.29 -11.14 -4.82
CA VAL A 435 -11.08 -9.95 -5.11
C VAL A 435 -10.16 -8.77 -5.41
N LYS A 436 -10.59 -7.92 -6.36
CA LYS A 436 -9.94 -6.64 -6.67
C LYS A 436 -10.79 -5.49 -6.17
N THR A 437 -10.17 -4.36 -5.90
CA THR A 437 -10.88 -3.11 -5.70
C THR A 437 -10.87 -2.28 -6.99
N VAL A 438 -11.82 -1.38 -7.13
CA VAL A 438 -11.91 -0.39 -8.20
C VAL A 438 -12.25 0.94 -7.56
N HIS A 439 -11.46 1.97 -7.83
CA HIS A 439 -11.73 3.31 -7.31
C HIS A 439 -12.68 4.07 -8.24
N LEU A 440 -13.71 4.65 -7.65
CA LEU A 440 -14.71 5.44 -8.37
C LEU A 440 -14.05 6.61 -9.14
N GLU A 441 -13.05 7.21 -8.56
CA GLU A 441 -12.27 8.32 -9.12
C GLU A 441 -11.47 7.92 -10.37
N ASN A 442 -11.17 6.64 -10.53
CA ASN A 442 -10.41 6.11 -11.67
C ASN A 442 -11.28 5.63 -12.84
N LEU A 443 -12.61 5.67 -12.73
CA LEU A 443 -13.50 5.16 -13.79
C LEU A 443 -13.37 5.90 -15.12
N ALA A 444 -12.91 7.15 -15.11
CA ALA A 444 -12.60 7.91 -16.32
C ALA A 444 -11.37 7.37 -17.08
N VAL A 445 -10.50 6.62 -16.39
CA VAL A 445 -9.28 6.09 -17.00
C VAL A 445 -9.63 4.87 -17.85
N LYS A 446 -9.11 4.86 -19.07
CA LYS A 446 -9.35 3.77 -20.02
C LYS A 446 -8.93 2.42 -19.37
N ASN A 447 -9.80 1.44 -19.50
CA ASN A 447 -9.60 0.07 -18.99
C ASN A 447 -9.64 -0.08 -17.45
N ALA A 448 -10.09 0.90 -16.68
CA ALA A 448 -10.23 0.76 -15.22
C ALA A 448 -11.03 -0.50 -14.80
N LEU A 449 -12.01 -0.89 -15.60
CA LEU A 449 -12.85 -2.08 -15.39
C LEU A 449 -12.52 -3.28 -16.29
N ALA A 450 -11.38 -3.27 -17.01
CA ALA A 450 -11.08 -4.30 -18.02
C ALA A 450 -10.98 -5.73 -17.45
N GLU A 451 -10.52 -5.89 -16.21
CA GLU A 451 -10.43 -7.19 -15.55
C GLU A 451 -11.67 -7.56 -14.72
N THR A 452 -12.67 -6.67 -14.66
CA THR A 452 -13.90 -6.83 -13.87
C THR A 452 -14.98 -7.53 -14.70
N LYS A 453 -15.53 -8.60 -14.17
CA LYS A 453 -16.70 -9.31 -14.72
C LYS A 453 -17.95 -8.99 -13.92
N VAL A 454 -17.82 -9.02 -12.59
CA VAL A 454 -18.86 -8.63 -11.63
C VAL A 454 -18.30 -7.55 -10.73
N LEU A 455 -18.92 -6.39 -10.71
CA LEU A 455 -18.63 -5.29 -9.80
C LEU A 455 -19.67 -5.27 -8.69
N LEU A 456 -19.19 -5.39 -7.46
CA LEU A 456 -19.97 -5.20 -6.23
C LEU A 456 -19.82 -3.77 -5.76
N MET A 457 -20.89 -3.07 -5.49
CA MET A 457 -20.86 -1.69 -5.01
C MET A 457 -21.94 -1.39 -4.00
N SER A 458 -21.71 -0.35 -3.22
CA SER A 458 -22.67 0.17 -2.24
C SER A 458 -22.50 1.68 -2.08
N TYR A 459 -23.62 2.37 -1.84
CA TYR A 459 -23.61 3.74 -1.35
C TYR A 459 -24.05 3.83 0.13
N SER A 460 -24.04 2.70 0.85
CA SER A 460 -24.32 2.70 2.29
C SER A 460 -23.25 3.41 3.13
N ASN A 461 -21.99 3.37 2.70
CA ASN A 461 -20.86 3.94 3.45
C ASN A 461 -19.99 4.94 2.65
N MET A 462 -20.38 5.28 1.45
CA MET A 462 -19.70 6.26 0.59
C MET A 462 -20.71 6.90 -0.37
N LYS A 463 -20.39 8.07 -0.93
CA LYS A 463 -21.21 8.73 -1.93
C LYS A 463 -20.33 9.18 -3.11
N PRO A 464 -20.82 9.19 -4.35
CA PRO A 464 -20.05 9.63 -5.52
C PRO A 464 -19.78 11.12 -5.48
N LEU A 465 -18.52 11.53 -5.70
CA LEU A 465 -18.12 12.93 -5.69
C LEU A 465 -18.60 13.69 -6.94
N SER A 466 -18.89 12.97 -8.01
CA SER A 466 -19.35 13.57 -9.26
C SER A 466 -20.34 12.67 -10.03
N PRO A 467 -21.19 13.23 -10.90
CA PRO A 467 -22.17 12.47 -11.69
C PRO A 467 -21.55 11.62 -12.80
N GLU A 468 -20.35 11.99 -13.29
CA GLU A 468 -19.68 11.35 -14.44
C GLU A 468 -19.41 9.87 -14.19
N ALA A 469 -19.10 9.51 -12.94
CA ALA A 469 -18.85 8.13 -12.53
C ALA A 469 -20.03 7.20 -12.91
N HIS A 470 -21.26 7.69 -12.79
CA HIS A 470 -22.47 6.92 -13.14
C HIS A 470 -22.59 6.65 -14.63
N GLN A 471 -22.12 7.56 -15.49
CA GLN A 471 -22.09 7.34 -16.93
C GLN A 471 -21.09 6.22 -17.28
N TYR A 472 -19.89 6.25 -16.68
CA TYR A 472 -18.88 5.19 -16.91
C TYR A 472 -19.37 3.82 -16.46
N LEU A 473 -20.04 3.73 -15.30
CA LEU A 473 -20.66 2.49 -14.81
C LEU A 473 -21.77 2.00 -15.75
N ALA A 474 -22.67 2.90 -16.17
CA ALA A 474 -23.76 2.56 -17.09
C ALA A 474 -23.22 2.07 -18.44
N ASP A 475 -22.21 2.73 -19.00
CA ASP A 475 -21.58 2.34 -20.26
C ASP A 475 -20.89 0.97 -20.13
N TRP A 476 -20.21 0.72 -19.00
CA TRP A 476 -19.62 -0.58 -18.76
C TRP A 476 -20.67 -1.71 -18.66
N VAL A 477 -21.77 -1.48 -17.96
CA VAL A 477 -22.89 -2.44 -17.90
C VAL A 477 -23.49 -2.62 -19.30
N LYS A 478 -23.76 -1.53 -20.05
CA LYS A 478 -24.29 -1.58 -21.41
C LYS A 478 -23.45 -2.47 -22.34
N ASN A 479 -22.12 -2.46 -22.15
CA ASN A 479 -21.16 -3.24 -22.93
C ASN A 479 -20.98 -4.68 -22.46
N GLY A 480 -21.68 -5.10 -21.41
CA GLY A 480 -21.70 -6.51 -20.98
C GLY A 480 -21.20 -6.75 -19.56
N GLY A 481 -20.90 -5.71 -18.76
CA GLY A 481 -20.57 -5.83 -17.35
C GLY A 481 -21.75 -6.33 -16.51
N VAL A 482 -21.45 -6.88 -15.36
CA VAL A 482 -22.44 -7.27 -14.34
C VAL A 482 -22.24 -6.42 -13.11
N LEU A 483 -23.24 -5.62 -12.74
CA LEU A 483 -23.23 -4.77 -11.55
C LEU A 483 -24.16 -5.34 -10.48
N ILE A 484 -23.67 -5.49 -9.24
CA ILE A 484 -24.50 -5.80 -8.08
C ILE A 484 -24.43 -4.60 -7.14
N TYR A 485 -25.54 -3.90 -7.00
CA TYR A 485 -25.72 -2.78 -6.10
C TYR A 485 -26.33 -3.28 -4.80
N CYS A 486 -25.63 -3.13 -3.68
CA CYS A 486 -26.02 -3.58 -2.34
C CYS A 486 -26.23 -2.38 -1.43
N ALA A 487 -27.47 -1.95 -1.20
CA ALA A 487 -27.77 -0.89 -0.25
C ALA A 487 -29.27 -0.83 0.05
N THR A 488 -29.62 -0.44 1.26
CA THR A 488 -30.99 -0.02 1.61
C THR A 488 -31.29 1.40 1.14
N ASP A 489 -30.27 2.25 0.99
CA ASP A 489 -30.36 3.68 0.67
C ASP A 489 -31.21 4.48 1.68
N LEU A 490 -31.15 4.07 2.95
CA LEU A 490 -31.92 4.68 4.04
C LEU A 490 -31.07 5.45 5.06
N ASP A 491 -29.75 5.49 4.87
CA ASP A 491 -28.88 6.24 5.74
C ASP A 491 -29.09 7.77 5.60
N PRO A 492 -28.84 8.56 6.67
CA PRO A 492 -29.15 9.98 6.68
C PRO A 492 -28.28 10.83 5.74
N PHE A 493 -27.19 10.27 5.19
CA PHE A 493 -26.30 10.95 4.26
C PHE A 493 -26.83 10.94 2.81
N GLN A 494 -27.92 10.23 2.52
CA GLN A 494 -28.57 10.26 1.20
C GLN A 494 -29.07 11.65 0.84
N SER A 495 -29.48 12.44 1.84
CA SER A 495 -30.11 13.75 1.68
C SER A 495 -29.14 14.94 1.84
N VAL A 496 -27.84 14.71 2.03
CA VAL A 496 -26.86 15.82 2.09
C VAL A 496 -26.89 16.63 0.79
N GLN A 497 -26.74 17.96 0.89
CA GLN A 497 -26.78 18.85 -0.27
C GLN A 497 -25.52 18.69 -1.12
N GLU A 498 -25.66 17.92 -2.19
CA GLU A 498 -24.61 17.60 -3.13
C GLU A 498 -25.12 17.66 -4.59
N TRP A 499 -24.27 17.33 -5.54
CA TRP A 499 -24.59 17.45 -6.96
C TRP A 499 -25.86 16.70 -7.38
N TRP A 500 -26.26 15.62 -6.67
CA TRP A 500 -27.45 14.84 -7.03
C TRP A 500 -28.76 15.53 -6.66
N ASN A 501 -28.77 16.50 -5.74
CA ASN A 501 -29.97 17.21 -5.31
C ASN A 501 -29.84 18.74 -5.34
N THR A 502 -28.77 19.26 -5.97
CA THR A 502 -28.53 20.71 -6.15
C THR A 502 -28.30 21.04 -7.64
N ASN A 503 -28.15 22.30 -7.96
CA ASN A 503 -27.83 22.80 -9.30
C ASN A 503 -28.78 22.28 -10.41
N GLY A 504 -30.07 22.16 -10.07
CA GLY A 504 -31.12 21.69 -11.02
C GLY A 504 -31.38 20.18 -10.95
N ASN A 505 -30.57 19.41 -10.23
CA ASN A 505 -30.83 18.00 -9.92
C ASN A 505 -31.80 17.87 -8.75
N GLN A 506 -32.67 16.87 -8.78
CA GLN A 506 -33.71 16.63 -7.76
C GLN A 506 -33.76 15.15 -7.32
N TYR A 507 -32.64 14.43 -7.43
CA TYR A 507 -32.58 13.06 -6.97
C TYR A 507 -32.57 12.99 -5.45
N GLN A 508 -33.38 12.12 -4.88
CA GLN A 508 -33.40 11.92 -3.42
C GLN A 508 -32.15 11.19 -2.92
N ARG A 509 -31.56 10.37 -3.80
CA ARG A 509 -30.39 9.53 -3.53
C ARG A 509 -29.45 9.54 -4.73
N PRO A 510 -28.13 9.44 -4.53
CA PRO A 510 -27.21 9.33 -5.67
C PRO A 510 -27.47 8.06 -6.51
N SER A 511 -27.99 6.98 -5.91
CA SER A 511 -28.35 5.76 -6.62
C SER A 511 -29.51 5.95 -7.60
N ASP A 512 -30.43 6.88 -7.36
CA ASP A 512 -31.52 7.18 -8.31
C ASP A 512 -30.97 7.67 -9.64
N HIS A 513 -29.96 8.55 -9.62
CA HIS A 513 -29.26 9.00 -10.83
C HIS A 513 -28.50 7.85 -11.53
N LEU A 514 -27.83 6.96 -10.76
CA LEU A 514 -27.18 5.78 -11.34
C LEU A 514 -28.19 4.89 -12.10
N PHE A 515 -29.32 4.62 -11.49
CA PHE A 515 -30.36 3.77 -12.09
C PHE A 515 -31.04 4.42 -13.27
N GLU A 516 -31.25 5.75 -13.23
CA GLU A 516 -31.76 6.49 -14.39
C GLU A 516 -30.82 6.37 -15.59
N LYS A 517 -29.49 6.46 -15.41
CA LYS A 517 -28.49 6.23 -16.47
C LYS A 517 -28.59 4.82 -17.06
N MET A 518 -29.13 3.85 -16.31
CA MET A 518 -29.38 2.49 -16.75
C MET A 518 -30.86 2.22 -17.13
N GLY A 519 -31.65 3.29 -17.32
CA GLY A 519 -32.99 3.20 -17.87
C GLY A 519 -34.14 2.99 -16.89
N LEU A 520 -33.88 3.09 -15.57
CA LEU A 520 -34.93 3.08 -14.55
C LEU A 520 -35.29 4.52 -14.16
N ARG A 521 -36.50 4.98 -14.46
CA ARG A 521 -36.89 6.39 -14.36
C ARG A 521 -37.71 6.77 -13.14
N ASP A 522 -38.30 5.83 -12.42
CA ASP A 522 -39.31 6.14 -11.41
C ASP A 522 -38.89 5.65 -10.02
N GLY A 523 -38.49 6.58 -9.17
CA GLY A 523 -38.33 6.37 -7.73
C GLY A 523 -37.22 5.36 -7.34
N MET A 524 -37.38 4.80 -6.14
CA MET A 524 -36.43 3.83 -5.61
C MET A 524 -36.52 2.50 -6.39
N ALA A 525 -35.42 2.09 -7.03
CA ALA A 525 -35.36 0.81 -7.72
C ALA A 525 -35.68 -0.35 -6.76
N LYS A 526 -36.57 -1.25 -7.18
CA LYS A 526 -36.94 -2.45 -6.40
C LYS A 526 -35.81 -3.48 -6.41
N GLU A 527 -35.80 -4.36 -5.40
CA GLU A 527 -34.90 -5.52 -5.43
C GLU A 527 -35.19 -6.40 -6.65
N GLY A 528 -34.14 -6.78 -7.36
CA GLY A 528 -34.28 -7.64 -8.53
C GLY A 528 -33.22 -7.44 -9.60
N GLN A 529 -33.29 -8.25 -10.63
CA GLN A 529 -32.39 -8.22 -11.78
C GLN A 529 -32.98 -7.38 -12.91
N TYR A 530 -32.14 -6.58 -13.53
CA TYR A 530 -32.45 -5.73 -14.67
C TYR A 530 -31.42 -5.93 -15.78
N ASN A 531 -31.87 -5.83 -17.03
CA ASN A 531 -31.00 -5.89 -18.21
C ASN A 531 -30.77 -4.49 -18.76
N TYR A 532 -29.53 -4.17 -19.09
CA TYR A 532 -29.19 -2.91 -19.76
C TYR A 532 -28.13 -3.13 -20.84
N GLY A 533 -28.53 -2.95 -22.09
CA GLY A 533 -27.69 -3.29 -23.24
C GLY A 533 -27.34 -4.79 -23.27
N LYS A 534 -26.02 -5.06 -23.30
CA LYS A 534 -25.51 -6.46 -23.25
C LYS A 534 -25.24 -6.92 -21.81
N GLY A 535 -25.35 -6.01 -20.83
CA GLY A 535 -25.07 -6.25 -19.43
C GLY A 535 -26.29 -6.50 -18.57
N THR A 536 -26.03 -6.65 -17.30
CA THR A 536 -27.03 -6.93 -16.26
C THR A 536 -26.66 -6.17 -15.01
N PHE A 537 -27.63 -5.58 -14.33
CA PHE A 537 -27.43 -5.13 -12.97
C PHE A 537 -28.47 -5.74 -12.05
N TYR A 538 -28.07 -5.96 -10.82
CA TYR A 538 -28.94 -6.47 -9.76
C TYR A 538 -28.97 -5.47 -8.60
N VAL A 539 -30.17 -5.11 -8.16
CA VAL A 539 -30.37 -4.30 -6.96
C VAL A 539 -30.68 -5.23 -5.80
N LEU A 540 -29.80 -5.27 -4.80
CA LEU A 540 -29.96 -6.05 -3.58
C LEU A 540 -30.21 -5.06 -2.42
N ARG A 541 -31.44 -5.07 -1.88
CA ARG A 541 -31.87 -4.15 -0.82
C ARG A 541 -31.44 -4.64 0.56
N SER A 542 -30.13 -4.76 0.73
CA SER A 542 -29.45 -5.09 1.99
C SER A 542 -28.17 -4.29 2.08
N ASP A 543 -27.88 -3.74 3.26
CA ASP A 543 -26.58 -3.12 3.50
C ASP A 543 -25.51 -4.21 3.60
N PRO A 544 -24.33 -4.02 3.00
CA PRO A 544 -23.31 -5.06 2.95
C PRO A 544 -22.83 -5.57 4.31
N LYS A 545 -22.86 -4.75 5.36
CA LYS A 545 -22.53 -5.15 6.73
C LYS A 545 -23.31 -6.39 7.20
N GLU A 546 -24.54 -6.56 6.72
CA GLU A 546 -25.39 -7.69 7.07
C GLU A 546 -24.79 -9.05 6.70
N PHE A 547 -23.91 -9.07 5.69
CA PHE A 547 -23.28 -10.30 5.21
C PHE A 547 -22.12 -10.78 6.09
N VAL A 548 -21.63 -9.95 7.00
CA VAL A 548 -20.47 -10.29 7.87
C VAL A 548 -20.76 -10.18 9.35
N VAL A 549 -21.66 -9.25 9.79
CA VAL A 549 -22.01 -9.10 11.20
C VAL A 549 -22.97 -10.17 11.69
N LYS A 550 -23.69 -10.84 10.79
CA LYS A 550 -24.61 -11.94 11.10
C LYS A 550 -24.04 -13.27 10.65
N PRO A 551 -24.09 -14.31 11.50
CA PRO A 551 -23.64 -15.63 11.09
C PRO A 551 -24.38 -16.15 9.84
N SER A 552 -23.63 -16.78 8.93
CA SER A 552 -24.14 -17.43 7.73
C SER A 552 -24.91 -16.54 6.72
N ASN A 553 -24.97 -15.22 6.93
CA ASN A 553 -25.75 -14.32 6.08
C ASN A 553 -25.08 -14.03 4.72
N SER A 554 -23.79 -14.31 4.58
CA SER A 554 -23.03 -14.13 3.33
C SER A 554 -23.48 -15.04 2.19
N GLN A 555 -24.19 -16.14 2.46
CA GLN A 555 -24.57 -17.14 1.46
C GLN A 555 -25.47 -16.54 0.37
N LYS A 556 -26.41 -15.66 0.73
CA LYS A 556 -27.26 -14.95 -0.24
C LYS A 556 -26.44 -14.19 -1.28
N LEU A 557 -25.43 -13.44 -0.85
CA LEU A 557 -24.56 -12.68 -1.73
C LEU A 557 -23.71 -13.59 -2.62
N LEU A 558 -23.18 -14.67 -2.04
CA LEU A 558 -22.36 -15.65 -2.77
C LEU A 558 -23.14 -16.35 -3.87
N ASP A 559 -24.34 -16.84 -3.58
CA ASP A 559 -25.19 -17.55 -4.54
C ASP A 559 -25.66 -16.64 -5.67
N LEU A 560 -26.07 -15.41 -5.33
CA LEU A 560 -26.42 -14.38 -6.31
C LEU A 560 -25.23 -14.08 -7.23
N THR A 561 -24.07 -13.77 -6.66
CA THR A 561 -22.87 -13.44 -7.44
C THR A 561 -22.45 -14.60 -8.32
N LYS A 562 -22.48 -15.84 -7.79
CA LYS A 562 -22.16 -17.05 -8.56
C LYS A 562 -23.11 -17.25 -9.73
N SER A 563 -24.41 -17.11 -9.50
CA SER A 563 -25.42 -17.21 -10.56
C SER A 563 -25.18 -16.21 -11.69
N LEU A 564 -24.94 -14.92 -11.34
CA LEU A 564 -24.71 -13.87 -12.32
C LEU A 564 -23.35 -14.00 -13.03
N TYR A 565 -22.30 -14.45 -12.31
CA TYR A 565 -20.97 -14.70 -12.88
C TYR A 565 -21.00 -15.82 -13.91
N GLU A 566 -21.75 -16.89 -13.66
CA GLU A 566 -21.83 -18.08 -14.50
C GLU A 566 -22.84 -17.93 -15.66
N ALA A 567 -23.89 -17.10 -15.52
CA ALA A 567 -25.01 -16.97 -16.46
C ALA A 567 -24.59 -16.58 -17.89
N LYS A 568 -23.45 -15.88 -18.06
CA LYS A 568 -23.01 -15.41 -19.39
C LYS A 568 -22.10 -16.39 -20.15
N GLY A 569 -21.85 -17.58 -19.63
CA GLY A 569 -21.08 -18.65 -20.30
C GLY A 569 -19.63 -18.35 -20.67
N LYS A 570 -19.23 -17.07 -20.65
CA LYS A 570 -17.89 -16.60 -21.00
C LYS A 570 -16.94 -16.53 -19.81
N SER A 571 -17.47 -16.58 -18.58
CA SER A 571 -16.68 -16.35 -17.35
C SER A 571 -16.16 -17.63 -16.71
N GLY A 572 -16.62 -18.81 -17.15
CA GLY A 572 -16.35 -20.08 -16.50
C GLY A 572 -17.15 -20.24 -15.19
N LYS A 573 -16.77 -21.20 -14.36
CA LYS A 573 -17.41 -21.44 -13.05
C LYS A 573 -16.70 -20.62 -11.96
N LEU A 574 -17.47 -20.04 -11.04
CA LEU A 574 -16.96 -19.42 -9.83
C LEU A 574 -16.62 -20.54 -8.82
N GLN A 575 -15.33 -20.81 -8.66
CA GLN A 575 -14.83 -21.88 -7.80
C GLN A 575 -14.37 -21.32 -6.45
N PHE A 576 -14.69 -22.03 -5.39
CA PHE A 576 -14.28 -21.72 -4.03
C PHE A 576 -13.25 -22.74 -3.51
N LYS A 577 -12.25 -22.24 -2.76
CA LYS A 577 -11.19 -23.02 -2.12
C LYS A 577 -10.65 -22.27 -0.92
N ASN A 578 -9.81 -22.92 -0.11
CA ASN A 578 -9.28 -22.31 1.12
C ASN A 578 -7.82 -21.86 0.98
N TYR A 579 -7.32 -21.55 -0.23
CA TYR A 579 -5.93 -21.14 -0.38
C TYR A 579 -5.72 -20.23 -1.59
N PHE A 580 -4.63 -19.48 -1.54
CA PHE A 580 -4.03 -18.79 -2.68
C PHE A 580 -2.66 -19.36 -2.98
N THR A 581 -2.30 -19.43 -4.26
CA THR A 581 -0.94 -19.74 -4.72
C THR A 581 -0.57 -18.78 -5.83
N LEU A 582 0.71 -18.40 -5.88
CA LEU A 582 1.29 -17.63 -6.97
C LEU A 582 2.75 -18.05 -7.18
N THR A 583 3.16 -18.17 -8.44
CA THR A 583 4.57 -18.36 -8.81
C THR A 583 5.13 -17.09 -9.41
N ARG A 584 6.28 -16.63 -8.89
CA ARG A 584 7.03 -15.47 -9.38
C ARG A 584 8.48 -15.87 -9.66
N GLY A 585 8.81 -16.12 -10.92
CA GLY A 585 10.13 -16.68 -11.27
C GLY A 585 10.38 -18.01 -10.55
N ILE A 586 11.41 -18.04 -9.70
CA ILE A 586 11.73 -19.22 -8.87
C ILE A 586 10.98 -19.25 -7.53
N TYR A 587 10.18 -18.24 -7.22
CA TYR A 587 9.47 -18.15 -5.94
C TYR A 587 8.06 -18.75 -6.03
N ASP A 588 7.71 -19.61 -5.09
CA ASP A 588 6.35 -20.13 -4.87
C ASP A 588 5.80 -19.53 -3.57
N LEU A 589 4.64 -18.87 -3.69
CA LEU A 589 3.91 -18.21 -2.60
C LEU A 589 2.64 -18.99 -2.32
N ILE A 590 2.38 -19.28 -1.07
CA ILE A 590 1.18 -19.98 -0.63
C ILE A 590 0.60 -19.28 0.61
N ALA A 591 -0.72 -19.07 0.61
CA ALA A 591 -1.47 -18.63 1.78
C ALA A 591 -2.69 -19.55 1.95
N VAL A 592 -2.84 -20.19 3.10
CA VAL A 592 -3.98 -21.05 3.42
C VAL A 592 -4.89 -20.30 4.38
N LEU A 593 -6.17 -20.21 4.03
CA LEU A 593 -7.17 -19.42 4.73
C LEU A 593 -7.87 -20.26 5.80
N ASP A 594 -8.06 -19.69 6.98
CA ASP A 594 -9.01 -20.18 7.97
C ASP A 594 -10.43 -19.64 7.68
N GLU A 595 -11.43 -20.06 8.44
CA GLU A 595 -12.83 -19.63 8.28
C GLU A 595 -13.31 -19.73 6.82
N SER A 596 -12.87 -20.75 6.10
CA SER A 596 -13.08 -20.92 4.65
C SER A 596 -14.04 -22.10 4.37
N VAL A 597 -14.09 -22.53 3.09
CA VAL A 597 -14.91 -23.69 2.65
C VAL A 597 -14.38 -25.01 3.21
N SER A 598 -13.16 -25.05 3.71
CA SER A 598 -12.48 -26.25 4.24
C SER A 598 -11.39 -25.81 5.21
N ASN A 599 -11.13 -26.66 6.21
CA ASN A 599 -9.98 -26.54 7.11
C ASN A 599 -8.85 -27.51 6.73
N GLN A 600 -8.86 -28.05 5.50
CA GLN A 600 -7.82 -28.95 5.04
C GLN A 600 -6.53 -28.17 4.78
N PRO A 601 -5.37 -28.68 5.23
CA PRO A 601 -4.09 -28.10 4.89
C PRO A 601 -3.82 -28.20 3.38
N TYR A 602 -3.04 -27.26 2.86
CA TYR A 602 -2.53 -27.34 1.49
C TYR A 602 -1.16 -28.02 1.48
N GLN A 603 -1.02 -29.08 0.70
CA GLN A 603 0.25 -29.78 0.54
C GLN A 603 1.00 -29.21 -0.67
N VAL A 604 2.21 -28.65 -0.43
CA VAL A 604 3.17 -28.32 -1.49
C VAL A 604 4.24 -29.42 -1.58
N LYS A 605 4.70 -29.68 -2.82
CA LYS A 605 5.76 -30.67 -3.12
C LYS A 605 6.78 -30.07 -4.09
N GLY A 606 8.06 -30.46 -3.96
CA GLY A 606 9.16 -30.02 -4.81
C GLY A 606 10.47 -30.00 -4.04
N ASN A 607 11.56 -29.58 -4.70
CA ASN A 607 12.81 -29.27 -4.00
C ASN A 607 12.77 -27.79 -3.61
N LEU A 608 12.29 -27.49 -2.39
CA LEU A 608 11.93 -26.15 -1.94
C LEU A 608 12.88 -25.69 -0.83
N ILE A 609 13.34 -24.43 -0.91
CA ILE A 609 14.03 -23.73 0.19
C ILE A 609 12.98 -22.89 0.92
N ASP A 610 12.74 -23.16 2.21
CA ASP A 610 11.79 -22.40 3.02
C ASP A 610 12.42 -21.09 3.50
N LEU A 611 11.97 -19.95 2.96
CA LEU A 611 12.51 -18.63 3.30
C LEU A 611 11.98 -18.06 4.62
N PHE A 612 10.95 -18.70 5.19
CA PHE A 612 10.43 -18.34 6.51
C PHE A 612 11.08 -19.14 7.65
N ASP A 613 11.98 -20.06 7.33
CA ASP A 613 12.86 -20.71 8.30
C ASP A 613 14.27 -20.11 8.20
N PRO A 614 14.81 -19.55 9.30
CA PRO A 614 16.13 -18.90 9.30
C PRO A 614 17.29 -19.83 8.93
N ARG A 615 17.09 -21.15 8.94
CA ARG A 615 18.10 -22.17 8.57
C ARG A 615 18.09 -22.50 7.07
N LEU A 616 17.16 -21.95 6.30
CA LEU A 616 16.96 -22.21 4.87
C LEU A 616 16.94 -23.73 4.54
N PRO A 617 16.09 -24.53 5.20
CA PRO A 617 16.06 -25.97 4.97
C PRO A 617 15.55 -26.27 3.56
N ILE A 618 16.02 -27.38 3.00
CA ILE A 618 15.41 -27.97 1.81
C ILE A 618 14.29 -28.89 2.27
N VAL A 619 13.09 -28.62 1.79
CA VAL A 619 11.91 -29.43 2.06
C VAL A 619 11.38 -30.04 0.75
N THR A 620 11.04 -31.32 0.78
CA THR A 620 10.48 -32.01 -0.39
C THR A 620 8.96 -32.02 -0.38
N SER A 621 8.37 -31.80 0.79
CA SER A 621 6.92 -31.66 1.00
C SER A 621 6.67 -30.91 2.30
N LYS A 622 5.67 -30.01 2.29
CA LYS A 622 5.18 -29.32 3.50
C LYS A 622 3.66 -29.22 3.46
N ASN A 623 3.02 -29.53 4.61
CA ASN A 623 1.59 -29.30 4.82
C ASN A 623 1.42 -27.93 5.49
N ILE A 624 0.81 -26.99 4.77
CA ILE A 624 0.59 -25.61 5.22
C ILE A 624 -0.82 -25.57 5.84
N GLN A 625 -0.91 -25.24 7.12
CA GLN A 625 -2.16 -25.25 7.87
C GLN A 625 -3.02 -24.01 7.56
N PRO A 626 -4.34 -24.05 7.82
CA PRO A 626 -5.17 -22.85 7.78
C PRO A 626 -4.58 -21.72 8.65
N ASN A 627 -4.61 -20.49 8.10
CA ASN A 627 -3.98 -19.29 8.67
C ASN A 627 -2.45 -19.32 8.71
N GLU A 628 -1.83 -20.12 7.82
CA GLU A 628 -0.37 -20.10 7.59
C GLU A 628 -0.06 -19.61 6.18
N GLN A 629 1.09 -18.94 6.06
CA GLN A 629 1.67 -18.43 4.82
C GLN A 629 3.08 -19.00 4.65
N CYS A 630 3.49 -19.17 3.40
CA CYS A 630 4.83 -19.63 3.05
C CYS A 630 5.38 -18.93 1.82
N LEU A 631 6.70 -18.76 1.85
CA LEU A 631 7.49 -18.28 0.72
C LEU A 631 8.64 -19.27 0.49
N PHE A 632 8.70 -19.85 -0.70
CA PHE A 632 9.74 -20.81 -1.08
C PHE A 632 10.52 -20.34 -2.29
N VAL A 633 11.81 -20.67 -2.32
CA VAL A 633 12.55 -20.80 -3.58
C VAL A 633 12.39 -22.23 -4.06
N ASN A 634 11.84 -22.41 -5.24
CA ASN A 634 11.68 -23.72 -5.88
C ASN A 634 12.86 -24.00 -6.82
N ILE A 635 13.76 -24.86 -6.36
CA ILE A 635 14.99 -25.21 -7.08
C ILE A 635 14.68 -25.87 -8.45
N ASP A 636 13.52 -26.54 -8.55
CA ASP A 636 13.12 -27.19 -9.80
C ASP A 636 12.75 -26.19 -10.91
N ARG A 637 12.49 -24.93 -10.56
CA ARG A 637 12.22 -23.84 -11.49
C ARG A 637 13.47 -23.07 -11.94
N VAL A 638 14.63 -23.37 -11.39
CA VAL A 638 15.88 -22.74 -11.82
C VAL A 638 16.21 -23.15 -13.24
N ALA A 639 16.25 -22.19 -14.16
CA ALA A 639 16.36 -22.45 -15.59
C ALA A 639 17.69 -23.13 -15.98
N ASN A 640 18.80 -22.72 -15.36
CA ASN A 640 20.13 -23.31 -15.64
C ASN A 640 20.78 -23.79 -14.33
N LYS A 641 20.62 -25.08 -14.05
CA LYS A 641 21.21 -25.73 -12.87
C LYS A 641 22.73 -25.98 -12.98
N GLN A 642 23.34 -25.71 -14.16
CA GLN A 642 24.78 -25.78 -14.34
C GLN A 642 25.47 -24.42 -14.13
N LYS A 643 24.71 -23.33 -13.99
CA LYS A 643 25.26 -22.02 -13.64
C LYS A 643 25.26 -21.88 -12.12
N PRO A 644 26.43 -21.64 -11.48
CA PRO A 644 26.42 -21.37 -10.03
C PRO A 644 25.72 -20.07 -9.75
N GLN A 645 24.98 -20.01 -8.65
CA GLN A 645 24.23 -18.83 -8.21
C GLN A 645 23.78 -18.94 -6.77
N VAL A 646 23.64 -17.81 -6.09
CA VAL A 646 23.01 -17.72 -4.77
C VAL A 646 21.49 -17.72 -4.95
N LEU A 647 20.81 -18.73 -4.40
CA LEU A 647 19.34 -18.89 -4.51
C LEU A 647 18.58 -18.14 -3.43
N ALA A 648 19.14 -18.05 -2.23
CA ALA A 648 18.61 -17.32 -1.09
C ALA A 648 19.76 -16.87 -0.20
N SER A 649 19.70 -15.67 0.36
CA SER A 649 20.76 -15.13 1.21
C SER A 649 20.22 -14.10 2.18
N ALA A 650 20.79 -14.07 3.39
CA ALA A 650 20.62 -12.98 4.36
C ALA A 650 21.51 -11.77 4.03
N SER A 651 22.18 -11.74 2.90
CA SER A 651 22.98 -10.62 2.40
C SER A 651 22.64 -10.30 0.96
N ARG A 652 22.77 -9.04 0.58
CA ARG A 652 22.73 -8.66 -0.83
C ARG A 652 24.06 -9.03 -1.48
N ILE A 653 23.99 -9.66 -2.67
CA ILE A 653 25.12 -10.20 -3.38
C ILE A 653 25.59 -9.22 -4.44
N TYR A 654 26.90 -9.02 -4.53
CA TYR A 654 27.61 -8.14 -5.45
C TYR A 654 28.77 -8.85 -6.11
N ASP A 655 29.25 -8.32 -7.22
CA ASP A 655 30.50 -8.72 -7.89
C ASP A 655 30.57 -10.22 -8.21
N GLU A 656 29.42 -10.83 -8.56
CA GLU A 656 29.36 -12.25 -8.93
C GLU A 656 30.22 -12.54 -10.15
N LYS A 657 31.14 -13.52 -10.03
CA LYS A 657 31.99 -14.01 -11.11
C LYS A 657 31.97 -15.52 -11.14
N SER A 658 31.86 -16.10 -12.35
CA SER A 658 31.94 -17.54 -12.56
C SER A 658 32.90 -17.83 -13.72
N THR A 659 33.98 -18.58 -13.45
CA THR A 659 34.98 -18.96 -14.42
C THR A 659 35.38 -20.42 -14.22
N GLY A 660 35.20 -21.27 -15.26
CA GLY A 660 35.55 -22.68 -15.18
C GLY A 660 34.83 -23.39 -14.04
N HIS A 661 35.58 -23.84 -13.05
CA HIS A 661 35.07 -24.52 -11.84
C HIS A 661 35.16 -23.63 -10.58
N GLN A 662 35.03 -22.32 -10.74
CA GLN A 662 35.11 -21.34 -9.65
C GLN A 662 33.96 -20.38 -9.72
N TYR A 663 33.40 -20.03 -8.54
CA TYR A 663 32.38 -19.00 -8.35
C TYR A 663 32.75 -18.13 -7.17
N SER A 664 32.76 -16.83 -7.38
CA SER A 664 33.03 -15.86 -6.31
C SER A 664 32.04 -14.72 -6.29
N PHE A 665 31.84 -14.12 -5.12
CA PHE A 665 30.96 -12.97 -4.91
C PHE A 665 31.34 -12.22 -3.64
N THR A 666 30.80 -11.00 -3.49
CA THR A 666 30.86 -10.20 -2.28
C THR A 666 29.46 -10.10 -1.66
N ALA A 667 29.31 -10.47 -0.39
CA ALA A 667 28.07 -10.38 0.36
C ALA A 667 28.10 -9.18 1.31
N LYS A 668 27.05 -8.34 1.29
CA LYS A 668 26.93 -7.15 2.18
C LYS A 668 25.61 -7.14 2.91
N SER A 669 25.62 -6.84 4.22
CA SER A 669 24.45 -6.74 5.09
C SER A 669 24.83 -6.05 6.41
N PRO A 670 23.87 -5.60 7.26
CA PRO A 670 24.19 -4.97 8.53
C PRO A 670 25.07 -5.83 9.43
N ILE A 671 25.97 -5.18 10.19
CA ILE A 671 26.72 -5.87 11.26
C ILE A 671 25.77 -6.40 12.35
N ASN A 672 26.28 -7.31 13.18
CA ASN A 672 25.52 -7.99 14.25
C ASN A 672 24.37 -8.85 13.73
N THR A 673 24.38 -9.18 12.44
CA THR A 673 23.49 -10.16 11.81
C THR A 673 24.32 -11.30 11.21
N THR A 674 23.73 -12.48 11.13
CA THR A 674 24.40 -13.65 10.54
C THR A 674 23.93 -13.79 9.08
N ASN A 675 24.88 -13.98 8.16
CA ASN A 675 24.52 -14.44 6.84
C ASN A 675 24.21 -15.93 6.88
N ILE A 676 23.17 -16.32 6.15
CA ILE A 676 22.91 -17.67 5.72
C ILE A 676 22.59 -17.64 4.25
N SER A 677 23.24 -18.50 3.43
CA SER A 677 23.04 -18.54 1.98
C SER A 677 22.88 -19.96 1.50
N ARG A 678 21.89 -20.19 0.61
CA ARG A 678 21.81 -21.40 -0.23
C ARG A 678 22.37 -21.12 -1.60
N ILE A 679 23.43 -21.82 -1.96
CA ILE A 679 24.18 -21.62 -3.19
C ILE A 679 24.03 -22.86 -4.05
N LEU A 680 23.51 -22.69 -5.26
CA LEU A 680 23.47 -23.75 -6.28
C LEU A 680 24.82 -23.82 -6.97
N LEU A 681 25.39 -25.02 -7.07
CA LEU A 681 26.69 -25.29 -7.71
C LEU A 681 26.58 -26.46 -8.68
N PRO A 682 27.33 -26.44 -9.81
CA PRO A 682 27.36 -27.58 -10.75
C PRO A 682 27.86 -28.87 -10.13
N GLY A 683 28.79 -28.79 -9.18
CA GLY A 683 29.42 -29.90 -8.50
C GLY A 683 29.69 -29.66 -7.02
N LYS A 684 30.02 -30.71 -6.28
CA LYS A 684 30.37 -30.63 -4.87
C LYS A 684 31.63 -29.75 -4.70
N PRO A 685 31.60 -28.76 -3.77
CA PRO A 685 32.78 -27.95 -3.50
C PRO A 685 33.97 -28.78 -3.05
N LYS A 686 35.16 -28.41 -3.52
CA LYS A 686 36.45 -28.90 -3.04
C LYS A 686 37.12 -27.92 -2.08
N SER A 687 36.85 -26.62 -2.30
CA SER A 687 37.34 -25.55 -1.45
C SER A 687 36.29 -24.45 -1.38
N LEU A 688 36.12 -23.88 -0.19
CA LEU A 688 35.27 -22.74 0.07
C LEU A 688 35.94 -21.79 1.06
N ILE A 689 36.26 -20.59 0.56
CA ILE A 689 36.99 -19.56 1.30
C ILE A 689 36.07 -18.39 1.58
N VAL A 690 36.03 -17.94 2.80
CA VAL A 690 35.36 -16.72 3.26
C VAL A 690 36.42 -15.81 3.89
N ASP A 691 36.63 -14.62 3.32
CA ASP A 691 37.66 -13.66 3.77
C ASP A 691 39.01 -14.32 4.11
N LYS A 692 39.52 -15.12 3.15
CA LYS A 692 40.83 -15.83 3.25
C LYS A 692 40.83 -17.02 4.22
N LYS A 693 39.70 -17.39 4.84
CA LYS A 693 39.61 -18.57 5.71
C LYS A 693 38.87 -19.71 4.98
N GLU A 694 39.43 -20.89 5.00
CA GLU A 694 38.78 -22.11 4.54
C GLU A 694 37.66 -22.48 5.50
N VAL A 695 36.41 -22.63 4.98
CA VAL A 695 35.20 -22.90 5.78
C VAL A 695 34.38 -24.07 5.20
N PHE A 696 34.93 -24.82 4.26
CA PHE A 696 34.23 -25.96 3.66
C PHE A 696 33.86 -27.01 4.72
N ALA A 697 32.59 -27.38 4.78
CA ALA A 697 32.10 -28.47 5.59
C ALA A 697 31.21 -29.40 4.75
N GLU A 698 31.56 -30.68 4.69
CA GLU A 698 30.86 -31.66 3.84
C GLU A 698 29.37 -31.79 4.19
N ALA A 699 29.01 -31.69 5.46
CA ALA A 699 27.64 -31.77 5.95
C ALA A 699 26.70 -30.68 5.38
N ASN A 700 27.25 -29.58 4.88
CA ASN A 700 26.52 -28.48 4.31
C ASN A 700 26.17 -28.65 2.82
N TRP A 701 26.68 -29.72 2.18
CA TRP A 701 26.40 -30.05 0.80
C TRP A 701 25.20 -30.98 0.66
N ASP A 702 24.18 -30.53 -0.04
CA ASP A 702 23.05 -31.37 -0.44
C ASP A 702 23.28 -31.91 -1.86
N THR A 703 23.57 -33.19 -1.96
CA THR A 703 23.89 -33.86 -3.24
C THR A 703 22.69 -33.92 -4.20
N LYS A 704 21.47 -34.05 -3.64
CA LYS A 704 20.25 -34.17 -4.44
C LYS A 704 19.91 -32.88 -5.17
N THR A 705 19.98 -31.77 -4.47
CA THR A 705 19.65 -30.44 -5.04
C THR A 705 20.86 -29.70 -5.58
N LYS A 706 22.07 -30.24 -5.35
CA LYS A 706 23.35 -29.59 -5.68
C LYS A 706 23.48 -28.19 -5.06
N THR A 707 23.04 -28.05 -3.82
CA THR A 707 23.14 -26.79 -3.08
C THR A 707 24.07 -26.92 -1.89
N TYR A 708 24.77 -25.82 -1.60
CA TYR A 708 25.61 -25.68 -0.41
C TYR A 708 24.98 -24.66 0.54
N LEU A 709 24.93 -24.97 1.83
CA LEU A 709 24.52 -24.05 2.90
C LEU A 709 25.76 -23.38 3.48
N LEU A 710 25.86 -22.06 3.32
CA LEU A 710 26.98 -21.26 3.81
C LEU A 710 26.51 -20.30 4.89
N GLU A 711 27.26 -20.25 6.01
CA GLU A 711 26.98 -19.36 7.13
C GLU A 711 28.27 -18.60 7.54
N PHE A 712 28.12 -17.27 7.83
CA PHE A 712 29.18 -16.41 8.32
C PHE A 712 28.61 -15.11 8.91
N GLU A 713 29.44 -14.31 9.58
CA GLU A 713 29.06 -13.00 10.12
C GLU A 713 28.96 -11.97 9.01
N ASN A 714 27.89 -11.18 9.00
CA ASN A 714 27.66 -10.12 8.03
C ASN A 714 28.58 -8.91 8.25
N SER A 715 28.89 -8.22 7.15
CA SER A 715 29.61 -6.95 7.13
C SER A 715 29.04 -6.02 6.06
N PRO A 716 28.79 -4.74 6.35
CA PRO A 716 28.40 -3.76 5.33
C PRO A 716 29.59 -3.39 4.39
N GLU A 717 30.83 -3.60 4.83
CA GLU A 717 32.01 -3.43 3.96
C GLU A 717 32.12 -4.54 2.92
N GLY A 718 31.51 -5.68 3.18
CA GLY A 718 31.48 -6.85 2.31
C GLY A 718 32.31 -8.00 2.85
N VAL A 719 31.82 -9.20 2.65
CA VAL A 719 32.49 -10.47 2.93
C VAL A 719 32.71 -11.16 1.59
N TYR A 720 33.94 -11.42 1.24
CA TYR A 720 34.31 -12.07 -0.02
C TYR A 720 34.23 -13.60 0.11
N VAL A 721 33.53 -14.22 -0.83
CA VAL A 721 33.35 -15.67 -0.91
C VAL A 721 33.94 -16.20 -2.21
N ASP A 722 34.76 -17.26 -2.13
CA ASP A 722 35.31 -17.97 -3.26
C ASP A 722 35.09 -19.49 -3.12
N ILE A 723 34.49 -20.10 -4.12
CA ILE A 723 34.09 -21.51 -4.13
C ILE A 723 34.67 -22.20 -5.36
N LYS A 724 35.35 -23.37 -5.16
CA LYS A 724 35.85 -24.20 -6.23
C LYS A 724 35.28 -25.61 -6.14
N TRP A 725 34.86 -26.21 -7.29
CA TRP A 725 34.33 -27.57 -7.38
C TRP A 725 35.00 -28.44 -8.44
#